data_b6a3ee15fb4ab3651d49295893f8bbe7
#
_entry.id   b6a3ee15fb4ab3651d49295893f8bbe7
#
_cell.length_a   1.000
_cell.length_b   1.000
_cell.length_c   1.000
_cell.angle_alpha   90.00
_cell.angle_beta   90.00
_cell.angle_gamma   90.00
#
_symmetry.space_group_name_H-M   'P 1'
#
loop_
_entity.id
_entity.type
_entity.pdbx_description
1 polymer ?
#
loop_
_entity_poly.entity_id
_entity_poly.type
_entity_poly.pdbx_seq_one_letter_code
_entity_poly.pdbx_strand_id
1 'polypeptide(L)'
;VTDLGVRACHSAQRICAELAAKVNVEALSKPLAVSSAPKLTGVDPQQGHSINRLDAQRSPQYQARLQAVIQVARHYGVELDASELRAGEPDIYPSAAALSTWAQNAGLWSRAVRTSWRHLQGMSEAGPVVLLFADGSAALMVGANGDQNIVMLRDPGAPADAAVPVDELRLSQVWSGEAILVRASRSGTAADAPFDLRWLFDLVLRERRLLRDIGIASLTISFLTIFPPLLVMTMVNKVLQFHSTSTLVMLAAVMAVVIIYESLLGHARRHIIAVVGARLDAKLNLHVFNRLLRLPLDYFERHPAGETMYRIAQVYRVREFLTGRLLTTFLDLMTLCVLLPFLFYLSPILASIVLGCACLILLIIIAFLKPMREMYGRVATAETWKSATLGETIVGIKTVKALALEPQRRALWDERIAEAGKWRLEFGRLSNWPQTLVTPIERLMVLGTTMLGAYLAMSDQSGYMVGGLFAFLMLSARVAQPLVGLARLIEDYEEVGAAIGEASSVLNRPTESGARAGGLRPKFAGEIAFQDVSFTYLNTTVPALDRISFSVPAGSTLGIVGRSGSGKSTVTRLLQGINRDYKGFVKIDGADLRDVDLRHLRQSLGVVLQENFLFRGSIRDNIIAGRPGLTLSDAVYAARLAGAEEFIERMPNGFETYIEEGSPNLSGGQRQRLAIARALIADPRILILDEATSALDPESEAVVTANLERIASGRTMVIVSHRLSSLVGCDQILVLDQGKIVDCATHNVLVERCTIYRQLWNQQNRHVEPTRQSVTPKLVTGGANAP
;
A
#
# COMPACT_ATOMS: atom_id res chain seq x y z
N VAL A 1 -12.04 32.25 -31.84
CA VAL A 1 -11.92 30.87 -31.27
C VAL A 1 -11.15 30.91 -29.96
N THR A 2 -10.35 31.94 -29.69
CA THR A 2 -9.53 32.10 -28.46
C THR A 2 -10.29 32.63 -27.25
N ASP A 3 -11.44 33.25 -27.43
CA ASP A 3 -12.21 33.88 -26.32
C ASP A 3 -13.23 32.97 -25.65
N LEU A 4 -13.62 31.86 -26.30
CA LEU A 4 -14.50 30.81 -25.72
C LEU A 4 -13.74 29.84 -24.80
N GLY A 5 -12.46 29.62 -25.06
CA GLY A 5 -11.60 28.74 -24.22
C GLY A 5 -11.29 29.33 -22.83
N VAL A 6 -11.10 30.66 -22.76
CA VAL A 6 -10.81 31.37 -21.51
C VAL A 6 -12.03 31.44 -20.60
N ARG A 7 -13.22 31.61 -21.17
CA ARG A 7 -14.50 31.62 -20.39
C ARG A 7 -14.90 30.25 -19.87
N ALA A 8 -14.56 29.18 -20.60
CA ALA A 8 -14.78 27.81 -20.14
C ALA A 8 -13.83 27.44 -18.96
N CYS A 9 -12.59 27.92 -18.99
CA CYS A 9 -11.63 27.70 -17.92
C CYS A 9 -11.99 28.44 -16.61
N HIS A 10 -12.49 29.69 -16.73
CA HIS A 10 -13.02 30.45 -15.59
C HIS A 10 -14.32 29.88 -15.00
N SER A 11 -15.19 29.30 -15.83
CA SER A 11 -16.38 28.58 -15.33
C SER A 11 -16.01 27.31 -14.59
N ALA A 12 -15.03 26.51 -15.07
CA ALA A 12 -14.57 25.32 -14.40
C ALA A 12 -13.88 25.64 -13.07
N GLN A 13 -13.10 26.73 -13.01
CA GLN A 13 -12.48 27.18 -11.74
C GLN A 13 -13.51 27.67 -10.73
N ARG A 14 -14.60 28.34 -11.17
CA ARG A 14 -15.69 28.71 -10.26
C ARG A 14 -16.45 27.51 -9.71
N ILE A 15 -16.75 26.52 -10.53
CA ILE A 15 -17.43 25.30 -10.11
C ILE A 15 -16.53 24.48 -9.15
N CYS A 16 -15.22 24.43 -9.38
CA CYS A 16 -14.27 23.81 -8.45
C CYS A 16 -14.17 24.58 -7.12
N ALA A 17 -14.23 25.91 -7.15
CA ALA A 17 -14.24 26.74 -5.95
C ALA A 17 -15.54 26.61 -5.14
N GLU A 18 -16.70 26.51 -5.79
CA GLU A 18 -17.99 26.26 -5.13
C GLU A 18 -18.12 24.83 -4.57
N LEU A 19 -17.52 23.83 -5.21
CA LEU A 19 -17.43 22.46 -4.68
C LEU A 19 -16.45 22.36 -3.51
N ALA A 20 -15.34 23.09 -3.54
CA ALA A 20 -14.41 23.19 -2.43
C ALA A 20 -15.00 23.92 -1.21
N ALA A 21 -15.87 24.92 -1.44
CA ALA A 21 -16.57 25.63 -0.37
C ALA A 21 -17.71 24.81 0.27
N LYS A 22 -18.24 23.78 -0.40
CA LYS A 22 -19.24 22.84 0.16
C LYS A 22 -18.66 21.64 0.88
N VAL A 23 -17.37 21.35 0.71
CA VAL A 23 -16.62 20.38 1.51
C VAL A 23 -15.82 21.19 2.52
N ASN A 24 -16.32 21.25 3.75
CA ASN A 24 -15.74 22.02 4.86
C ASN A 24 -14.36 21.46 5.26
N VAL A 25 -13.34 21.69 4.42
CA VAL A 25 -11.92 21.31 4.64
C VAL A 25 -11.20 22.37 5.49
N GLU A 26 -11.80 23.55 5.68
CA GLU A 26 -11.24 24.63 6.50
C GLU A 26 -11.30 24.40 8.02
N ALA A 27 -12.01 23.36 8.48
CA ALA A 27 -12.02 23.02 9.91
C ALA A 27 -10.73 22.31 10.40
N LEU A 28 -9.79 21.99 9.50
CA LEU A 28 -8.53 21.26 9.83
C LEU A 28 -7.26 22.13 9.75
N SER A 29 -7.33 23.42 9.44
CA SER A 29 -6.15 24.27 9.27
C SER A 29 -6.17 25.59 10.05
N LYS A 30 -6.89 25.69 11.16
CA LYS A 30 -6.67 26.80 12.09
C LYS A 30 -5.52 26.42 13.06
N PRO A 31 -4.36 27.11 13.04
CA PRO A 31 -3.40 26.98 14.11
C PRO A 31 -4.06 27.50 15.40
N LEU A 32 -4.16 26.60 16.39
CA LEU A 32 -4.50 27.00 17.74
C LEU A 32 -3.48 28.06 18.20
N ALA A 33 -3.98 29.21 18.59
CA ALA A 33 -3.18 30.30 19.14
C ALA A 33 -2.31 29.73 20.28
N VAL A 34 -1.01 29.86 20.13
CA VAL A 34 -0.02 29.52 21.13
C VAL A 34 -0.23 30.46 22.30
N SER A 35 -0.94 29.96 23.32
CA SER A 35 -0.88 30.55 24.66
C SER A 35 0.54 30.33 25.19
N SER A 36 1.19 31.39 25.58
CA SER A 36 2.55 31.42 26.16
C SER A 36 2.73 30.31 27.20
N ALA A 37 3.68 29.42 26.94
CA ALA A 37 4.05 28.33 27.83
C ALA A 37 4.50 28.90 29.20
N PRO A 38 4.01 28.39 30.32
CA PRO A 38 4.60 28.73 31.62
C PRO A 38 6.01 28.16 31.70
N LYS A 39 6.97 28.99 32.08
CA LYS A 39 8.35 28.57 32.43
C LYS A 39 8.29 27.56 33.56
N LEU A 40 8.56 26.31 33.28
CA LEU A 40 8.75 25.24 34.24
C LEU A 40 10.14 25.45 34.92
N THR A 41 10.17 26.20 35.98
CA THR A 41 11.29 26.22 36.92
C THR A 41 11.00 25.23 38.03
N GLY A 42 11.88 24.25 38.19
CA GLY A 42 12.00 23.44 39.41
C GLY A 42 11.25 22.10 39.37
N VAL A 43 11.78 21.12 38.68
CA VAL A 43 11.48 19.70 38.90
C VAL A 43 12.75 19.03 39.41
N ASP A 44 12.67 18.50 40.61
CA ASP A 44 13.70 17.78 41.32
C ASP A 44 14.17 16.54 40.53
N PRO A 45 15.48 16.37 40.25
CA PRO A 45 16.01 15.28 39.43
C PRO A 45 15.92 13.88 40.05
N GLN A 46 15.46 13.76 41.28
CA GLN A 46 15.45 12.48 42.00
C GLN A 46 14.11 11.72 42.04
N GLN A 47 13.03 12.25 41.49
CA GLN A 47 11.82 11.49 41.33
C GLN A 47 11.84 10.73 40.00
N GLY A 48 12.49 9.57 40.03
CA GLY A 48 12.37 8.55 38.98
C GLY A 48 10.89 8.18 38.82
N HIS A 49 10.23 8.77 37.84
CA HIS A 49 8.92 8.32 37.40
C HIS A 49 9.07 6.92 36.80
N SER A 50 9.00 5.91 37.66
CA SER A 50 8.75 4.56 37.17
C SER A 50 7.36 4.56 36.52
N ILE A 51 7.32 4.33 35.22
CA ILE A 51 6.10 4.19 34.42
C ILE A 51 5.12 3.14 35.01
N ASN A 52 5.58 2.30 35.93
CA ASN A 52 4.81 1.29 36.67
C ASN A 52 3.90 1.85 37.79
N ARG A 53 3.93 3.14 38.15
CA ARG A 53 3.06 3.70 39.22
C ARG A 53 1.72 4.27 38.74
N LEU A 54 1.50 4.36 37.41
CA LEU A 54 0.30 4.97 36.84
C LEU A 54 -0.90 4.01 36.73
N ASP A 55 -0.76 2.73 37.07
CA ASP A 55 -1.89 1.78 36.98
C ASP A 55 -2.92 1.91 38.13
N ALA A 56 -2.64 2.65 39.17
CA ALA A 56 -3.47 2.67 40.37
C ALA A 56 -4.57 3.77 40.42
N GLN A 57 -4.56 4.75 39.50
CA GLN A 57 -5.52 5.87 39.57
C GLN A 57 -6.02 6.35 38.21
N ARG A 58 -6.45 5.41 37.35
CA ARG A 58 -7.15 5.79 36.12
C ARG A 58 -8.60 6.12 36.40
N SER A 59 -9.08 7.25 35.83
CA SER A 59 -10.47 7.69 36.04
C SER A 59 -11.49 6.62 35.61
N PRO A 60 -12.67 6.50 36.24
CA PRO A 60 -13.69 5.56 35.83
C PRO A 60 -14.10 5.70 34.37
N GLN A 61 -14.07 6.92 33.83
CA GLN A 61 -14.41 7.21 32.45
C GLN A 61 -13.34 6.63 31.47
N TYR A 62 -12.05 6.70 31.82
CA TYR A 62 -10.98 6.07 31.07
C TYR A 62 -11.21 4.55 30.95
N GLN A 63 -11.52 3.92 32.08
CA GLN A 63 -11.80 2.48 32.11
C GLN A 63 -13.07 2.12 31.31
N ALA A 64 -14.10 2.95 31.33
CA ALA A 64 -15.33 2.73 30.57
C ALA A 64 -15.05 2.69 29.06
N ARG A 65 -14.20 3.58 28.53
CA ARG A 65 -13.80 3.58 27.10
C ARG A 65 -13.03 2.33 26.71
N LEU A 66 -12.10 1.88 27.56
CA LEU A 66 -11.36 0.64 27.32
C LEU A 66 -12.29 -0.57 27.36
N GLN A 67 -13.12 -0.68 28.40
CA GLN A 67 -14.05 -1.79 28.57
C GLN A 67 -15.05 -1.90 27.42
N ALA A 68 -15.49 -0.77 26.86
CA ALA A 68 -16.37 -0.78 25.69
C ALA A 68 -15.71 -1.45 24.49
N VAL A 69 -14.44 -1.13 24.19
CA VAL A 69 -13.72 -1.73 23.08
C VAL A 69 -13.36 -3.19 23.36
N ILE A 70 -12.97 -3.52 24.61
CA ILE A 70 -12.67 -4.90 25.04
C ILE A 70 -13.91 -5.80 24.89
N GLN A 71 -15.08 -5.32 25.30
CA GLN A 71 -16.32 -6.11 25.19
C GLN A 71 -16.71 -6.37 23.73
N VAL A 72 -16.56 -5.36 22.86
CA VAL A 72 -16.80 -5.55 21.44
C VAL A 72 -15.76 -6.50 20.83
N ALA A 73 -14.51 -6.43 21.23
CA ALA A 73 -13.47 -7.35 20.78
C ALA A 73 -13.77 -8.80 21.22
N ARG A 74 -14.20 -9.00 22.47
CA ARG A 74 -14.63 -10.32 22.99
C ARG A 74 -15.84 -10.88 22.22
N HIS A 75 -16.77 -10.03 21.79
CA HIS A 75 -17.88 -10.47 20.94
C HIS A 75 -17.38 -11.11 19.63
N TYR A 76 -16.23 -10.69 19.14
CA TYR A 76 -15.56 -11.28 17.96
C TYR A 76 -14.48 -12.31 18.28
N GLY A 77 -14.39 -12.76 19.53
CA GLY A 77 -13.41 -13.79 19.96
C GLY A 77 -11.98 -13.29 20.08
N VAL A 78 -11.75 -11.99 20.22
CA VAL A 78 -10.43 -11.38 20.37
C VAL A 78 -10.30 -10.81 21.77
N GLU A 79 -9.26 -11.22 22.50
CA GLU A 79 -8.92 -10.62 23.78
C GLU A 79 -7.97 -9.45 23.59
N LEU A 80 -8.32 -8.29 24.19
CA LEU A 80 -7.52 -7.09 24.22
C LEU A 80 -6.96 -6.90 25.64
N ASP A 81 -5.66 -6.63 25.75
CA ASP A 81 -5.04 -6.26 27.01
C ASP A 81 -5.02 -4.73 27.16
N ALA A 82 -5.68 -4.22 28.20
CA ALA A 82 -5.73 -2.80 28.52
C ALA A 82 -4.33 -2.16 28.69
N SER A 83 -3.32 -2.95 29.04
CA SER A 83 -1.94 -2.48 29.20
C SER A 83 -1.24 -2.14 27.88
N GLU A 84 -1.77 -2.59 26.75
CA GLU A 84 -1.25 -2.26 25.41
C GLU A 84 -1.56 -0.80 25.00
N LEU A 85 -2.63 -0.23 25.55
CA LEU A 85 -3.02 1.16 25.31
C LEU A 85 -2.44 2.04 26.44
N ARG A 86 -1.33 2.72 26.15
CA ARG A 86 -0.73 3.67 27.08
C ARG A 86 -1.45 5.01 26.99
N ALA A 87 -1.80 5.59 28.14
CA ALA A 87 -2.29 6.95 28.23
C ALA A 87 -1.14 7.87 28.67
N GLY A 88 -0.96 8.96 27.96
CA GLY A 88 0.14 9.88 28.21
C GLY A 88 -0.04 10.68 29.50
N GLU A 89 -1.23 11.19 29.78
CA GLU A 89 -1.53 11.99 30.99
C GLU A 89 -2.77 11.42 31.69
N PRO A 90 -2.82 11.46 33.04
CA PRO A 90 -3.90 10.84 33.81
C PRO A 90 -5.29 11.43 33.53
N ASP A 91 -5.37 12.67 33.03
CA ASP A 91 -6.63 13.37 32.77
C ASP A 91 -7.09 13.35 31.31
N ILE A 92 -6.34 12.72 30.39
CA ILE A 92 -6.69 12.66 28.98
C ILE A 92 -7.29 11.31 28.62
N TYR A 93 -8.55 11.33 28.15
CA TYR A 93 -9.23 10.13 27.68
C TYR A 93 -8.67 9.67 26.33
N PRO A 94 -8.55 8.34 26.09
CA PRO A 94 -8.09 7.86 24.80
C PRO A 94 -9.05 8.29 23.69
N SER A 95 -8.49 8.86 22.62
CA SER A 95 -9.26 9.33 21.46
C SER A 95 -9.90 8.16 20.70
N ALA A 96 -10.97 8.43 19.96
CA ALA A 96 -11.61 7.45 19.08
C ALA A 96 -10.61 6.82 18.10
N ALA A 97 -9.65 7.63 17.59
CA ALA A 97 -8.60 7.15 16.70
C ALA A 97 -7.64 6.17 17.39
N ALA A 98 -7.20 6.48 18.62
CA ALA A 98 -6.32 5.62 19.41
C ALA A 98 -6.98 4.27 19.73
N LEU A 99 -8.23 4.29 20.16
CA LEU A 99 -9.02 3.09 20.46
C LEU A 99 -9.26 2.25 19.20
N SER A 100 -9.55 2.89 18.06
CA SER A 100 -9.71 2.21 16.78
C SER A 100 -8.40 1.55 16.34
N THR A 101 -7.26 2.24 16.45
CA THR A 101 -5.95 1.69 16.10
C THR A 101 -5.57 0.52 17.02
N TRP A 102 -5.89 0.61 18.31
CA TRP A 102 -5.69 -0.48 19.25
C TRP A 102 -6.47 -1.75 18.85
N ALA A 103 -7.76 -1.61 18.50
CA ALA A 103 -8.56 -2.74 18.01
C ALA A 103 -8.01 -3.30 16.66
N GLN A 104 -7.49 -2.42 15.76
CA GLN A 104 -6.85 -2.85 14.51
C GLN A 104 -5.56 -3.63 14.76
N ASN A 105 -4.76 -3.21 15.74
CA ASN A 105 -3.53 -3.89 16.11
C ASN A 105 -3.79 -5.31 16.64
N ALA A 106 -4.94 -5.53 17.26
CA ALA A 106 -5.40 -6.84 17.71
C ALA A 106 -6.01 -7.71 16.58
N GLY A 107 -6.00 -7.24 15.34
CA GLY A 107 -6.50 -8.02 14.20
C GLY A 107 -7.99 -7.83 13.90
N LEU A 108 -8.66 -6.89 14.53
CA LEU A 108 -10.03 -6.50 14.21
C LEU A 108 -10.05 -5.42 13.12
N TRP A 109 -11.07 -5.42 12.30
CA TRP A 109 -11.36 -4.24 11.49
C TRP A 109 -12.04 -3.21 12.37
N SER A 110 -11.48 -2.02 12.47
CA SER A 110 -12.03 -0.93 13.27
C SER A 110 -11.89 0.39 12.55
N ARG A 111 -12.85 1.30 12.75
CA ARG A 111 -12.81 2.65 12.21
C ARG A 111 -13.52 3.63 13.16
N ALA A 112 -12.80 4.68 13.53
CA ALA A 112 -13.39 5.83 14.20
C ALA A 112 -14.13 6.68 13.16
N VAL A 113 -15.38 7.04 13.43
CA VAL A 113 -16.24 7.82 12.54
C VAL A 113 -17.00 8.87 13.33
N ARG A 114 -17.29 10.02 12.70
CA ARG A 114 -18.35 10.93 13.14
C ARG A 114 -19.60 10.60 12.36
N THR A 115 -20.70 10.34 13.05
CA THR A 115 -21.95 9.89 12.44
C THR A 115 -23.13 10.68 13.02
N SER A 116 -24.25 10.72 12.29
CA SER A 116 -25.50 11.31 12.72
C SER A 116 -26.47 10.23 13.18
N TRP A 117 -27.51 10.64 13.92
CA TRP A 117 -28.55 9.74 14.41
C TRP A 117 -29.16 8.84 13.33
N ARG A 118 -29.50 9.41 12.17
CA ARG A 118 -30.08 8.64 11.05
C ARG A 118 -29.15 7.53 10.53
N HIS A 119 -27.85 7.82 10.47
CA HIS A 119 -26.88 6.82 10.06
C HIS A 119 -26.62 5.79 11.15
N LEU A 120 -26.69 6.18 12.42
CA LEU A 120 -26.51 5.28 13.55
C LEU A 120 -27.59 4.19 13.56
N GLN A 121 -28.84 4.52 13.28
CA GLN A 121 -29.94 3.54 13.18
C GLN A 121 -29.67 2.48 12.10
N GLY A 122 -29.17 2.89 10.93
CA GLY A 122 -28.80 1.97 9.85
C GLY A 122 -27.57 1.09 10.14
N MET A 123 -26.80 1.39 11.20
CA MET A 123 -25.61 0.61 11.57
C MET A 123 -25.91 -0.58 12.48
N SER A 124 -27.12 -0.72 13.00
CA SER A 124 -27.50 -1.81 13.93
C SER A 124 -27.32 -3.20 13.33
N GLU A 125 -27.53 -3.36 12.02
CA GLU A 125 -27.31 -4.64 11.32
C GLU A 125 -25.80 -4.98 11.17
N ALA A 126 -24.93 -4.02 11.46
CA ALA A 126 -23.50 -4.14 11.26
C ALA A 126 -22.72 -4.74 12.45
N GLY A 127 -23.40 -5.02 13.56
CA GLY A 127 -22.81 -5.48 14.84
C GLY A 127 -22.68 -4.37 15.87
N PRO A 128 -22.14 -4.67 17.07
CA PRO A 128 -22.05 -3.70 18.15
C PRO A 128 -21.15 -2.52 17.78
N VAL A 129 -21.61 -1.30 18.14
CA VAL A 129 -20.91 -0.03 17.89
C VAL A 129 -20.56 0.62 19.22
N VAL A 130 -19.34 1.11 19.38
CA VAL A 130 -18.93 1.88 20.56
C VAL A 130 -19.26 3.35 20.33
N LEU A 131 -20.05 3.96 21.21
CA LEU A 131 -20.34 5.39 21.24
C LEU A 131 -19.47 6.05 22.30
N LEU A 132 -18.83 7.17 21.95
CA LEU A 132 -18.01 7.96 22.86
C LEU A 132 -18.74 9.25 23.24
N PHE A 133 -18.87 9.50 24.54
CA PHE A 133 -19.57 10.66 25.05
C PHE A 133 -18.60 11.81 25.37
N ALA A 134 -19.16 13.01 25.43
CA ALA A 134 -18.41 14.24 25.67
C ALA A 134 -17.80 14.31 27.08
N ASP A 135 -18.44 13.64 28.07
CA ASP A 135 -17.98 13.53 29.45
C ASP A 135 -16.84 12.54 29.67
N GLY A 136 -16.35 11.91 28.59
CA GLY A 136 -15.28 10.90 28.62
C GLY A 136 -15.78 9.48 28.80
N SER A 137 -17.09 9.25 29.06
CA SER A 137 -17.65 7.91 29.14
C SER A 137 -17.89 7.26 27.76
N ALA A 138 -18.31 6.00 27.75
CA ALA A 138 -18.64 5.27 26.55
C ALA A 138 -19.81 4.34 26.75
N ALA A 139 -20.56 4.05 25.69
CA ALA A 139 -21.62 3.04 25.71
C ALA A 139 -21.53 2.13 24.49
N LEU A 140 -22.13 0.95 24.61
CA LEU A 140 -22.25 -0.02 23.52
C LEU A 140 -23.65 0.06 22.91
N MET A 141 -23.74 0.36 21.64
CA MET A 141 -24.98 0.19 20.90
C MET A 141 -25.10 -1.27 20.48
N VAL A 142 -26.14 -1.94 20.97
CA VAL A 142 -26.40 -3.37 20.74
C VAL A 142 -27.44 -3.57 19.65
N GLY A 143 -28.33 -2.60 19.45
CA GLY A 143 -29.40 -2.67 18.45
C GLY A 143 -30.06 -1.31 18.23
N ALA A 144 -30.88 -1.22 17.18
CA ALA A 144 -31.75 -0.08 16.92
C ALA A 144 -33.11 -0.58 16.44
N ASN A 145 -34.17 0.14 16.80
CA ASN A 145 -35.51 -0.09 16.28
C ASN A 145 -35.93 1.17 15.49
N GLY A 146 -35.86 1.05 14.16
CA GLY A 146 -36.18 2.15 13.23
C GLY A 146 -37.64 2.61 13.34
N ASP A 147 -38.58 1.70 13.60
CA ASP A 147 -40.01 1.99 13.67
C ASP A 147 -40.36 2.83 14.92
N GLN A 148 -39.63 2.63 16.00
CA GLN A 148 -39.82 3.35 17.27
C GLN A 148 -38.83 4.51 17.43
N ASN A 149 -37.93 4.75 16.48
CA ASN A 149 -36.88 5.77 16.54
C ASN A 149 -36.01 5.71 17.81
N ILE A 150 -35.67 4.49 18.27
CA ILE A 150 -34.88 4.24 19.46
C ILE A 150 -33.63 3.42 19.16
N VAL A 151 -32.59 3.63 19.98
CA VAL A 151 -31.35 2.87 19.97
C VAL A 151 -31.15 2.20 21.31
N MET A 152 -30.79 0.92 21.32
CA MET A 152 -30.51 0.15 22.51
C MET A 152 -29.05 0.35 22.94
N LEU A 153 -28.84 1.04 24.04
CA LEU A 153 -27.53 1.30 24.63
C LEU A 153 -27.29 0.45 25.86
N ARG A 154 -26.07 -0.02 26.01
CA ARG A 154 -25.61 -0.78 27.17
C ARG A 154 -24.36 -0.15 27.75
N ASP A 155 -24.30 -0.03 29.07
CA ASP A 155 -23.05 0.32 29.76
C ASP A 155 -21.99 -0.79 29.58
N PRO A 156 -20.72 -0.48 29.29
CA PRO A 156 -19.68 -1.48 29.18
C PRO A 156 -19.46 -2.36 30.40
N GLY A 157 -19.79 -1.88 31.62
CA GLY A 157 -19.71 -2.62 32.87
C GLY A 157 -20.92 -3.47 33.19
N ALA A 158 -22.04 -3.29 32.48
CA ALA A 158 -23.31 -3.94 32.77
C ALA A 158 -23.43 -5.35 32.13
N PRO A 159 -24.26 -6.25 32.71
CA PRO A 159 -24.59 -7.55 32.13
C PRO A 159 -25.18 -7.43 30.72
N ALA A 160 -25.15 -8.54 29.97
CA ALA A 160 -25.59 -8.56 28.58
C ALA A 160 -27.04 -8.14 28.37
N ASP A 161 -27.89 -8.37 29.36
CA ASP A 161 -29.35 -8.13 29.34
C ASP A 161 -29.74 -6.70 29.72
N ALA A 162 -28.82 -5.87 30.18
CA ALA A 162 -29.06 -4.53 30.70
C ALA A 162 -29.02 -3.43 29.62
N ALA A 163 -29.62 -3.67 28.45
CA ALA A 163 -29.71 -2.66 27.39
C ALA A 163 -30.91 -1.70 27.66
N VAL A 164 -30.66 -0.40 27.58
CA VAL A 164 -31.63 0.65 27.83
C VAL A 164 -32.02 1.31 26.48
N PRO A 165 -33.32 1.47 26.19
CA PRO A 165 -33.79 2.21 25.03
C PRO A 165 -33.58 3.73 25.21
N VAL A 166 -32.93 4.37 24.22
CA VAL A 166 -32.61 5.79 24.21
C VAL A 166 -33.10 6.40 22.92
N ASP A 167 -33.77 7.55 23.04
CA ASP A 167 -34.24 8.35 21.90
C ASP A 167 -33.19 9.40 21.43
N GLU A 168 -33.44 10.02 20.29
CA GLU A 168 -32.58 11.04 19.72
C GLU A 168 -32.33 12.22 20.64
N LEU A 169 -33.38 12.70 21.32
CA LEU A 169 -33.31 13.87 22.20
C LEU A 169 -32.40 13.64 23.40
N ARG A 170 -32.49 12.48 24.03
CA ARG A 170 -31.65 12.12 25.18
C ARG A 170 -30.21 11.89 24.75
N LEU A 171 -30.00 11.20 23.63
CA LEU A 171 -28.63 10.90 23.13
C LEU A 171 -27.93 12.18 22.70
N SER A 172 -28.61 13.10 22.02
CA SER A 172 -28.00 14.34 21.51
C SER A 172 -27.49 15.28 22.62
N GLN A 173 -27.94 15.12 23.85
CA GLN A 173 -27.47 15.92 24.99
C GLN A 173 -26.05 15.52 25.46
N VAL A 174 -25.68 14.28 25.27
CA VAL A 174 -24.39 13.73 25.78
C VAL A 174 -23.44 13.23 24.70
N TRP A 175 -23.94 13.04 23.48
CA TRP A 175 -23.17 12.45 22.39
C TRP A 175 -22.84 13.46 21.29
N SER A 176 -21.56 13.62 21.00
CA SER A 176 -21.02 14.54 19.98
C SER A 176 -20.95 13.94 18.56
N GLY A 177 -21.49 12.75 18.35
CA GLY A 177 -21.44 12.04 17.07
C GLY A 177 -20.25 11.10 16.90
N GLU A 178 -19.36 10.97 17.87
CA GLU A 178 -18.20 10.08 17.78
C GLU A 178 -18.58 8.62 18.05
N ALA A 179 -18.20 7.73 17.11
CA ALA A 179 -18.43 6.30 17.22
C ALA A 179 -17.24 5.49 16.68
N ILE A 180 -17.06 4.29 17.22
CA ILE A 180 -16.09 3.32 16.76
C ILE A 180 -16.83 2.09 16.23
N LEU A 181 -16.68 1.84 14.94
CA LEU A 181 -17.15 0.62 14.29
C LEU A 181 -16.08 -0.45 14.45
N VAL A 182 -16.45 -1.61 14.99
CA VAL A 182 -15.55 -2.75 15.14
C VAL A 182 -16.21 -3.97 14.51
N ARG A 183 -15.45 -4.74 13.74
CA ARG A 183 -15.92 -5.98 13.12
C ARG A 183 -14.83 -7.04 13.17
N ALA A 184 -15.22 -8.30 13.11
CA ALA A 184 -14.24 -9.35 12.83
C ALA A 184 -13.54 -9.03 11.50
N SER A 185 -12.22 -9.00 11.51
CA SER A 185 -11.49 -8.96 10.26
C SER A 185 -11.85 -10.25 9.49
N ARG A 186 -12.46 -10.12 8.31
CA ARG A 186 -12.65 -11.25 7.41
C ARG A 186 -11.29 -11.66 6.83
N SER A 187 -10.39 -12.06 7.70
CA SER A 187 -9.12 -12.64 7.36
C SER A 187 -9.36 -14.11 7.02
N GLY A 188 -9.38 -14.46 5.77
CA GLY A 188 -9.32 -15.87 5.43
C GLY A 188 -9.60 -16.24 4.00
N THR A 189 -10.52 -15.60 3.28
CA THR A 189 -10.86 -16.12 1.94
C THR A 189 -10.75 -15.11 0.79
N ALA A 190 -10.96 -13.83 1.03
CA ALA A 190 -10.91 -12.83 -0.04
C ALA A 190 -9.57 -12.05 -0.11
N ALA A 191 -8.85 -11.95 1.03
CA ALA A 191 -7.54 -11.26 1.07
C ALA A 191 -6.38 -12.14 0.58
N ASP A 192 -6.55 -13.48 0.65
CA ASP A 192 -5.54 -14.46 0.25
C ASP A 192 -5.80 -15.05 -1.14
N ALA A 193 -6.90 -14.65 -1.80
CA ALA A 193 -7.16 -15.07 -3.17
C ALA A 193 -6.02 -14.62 -4.10
N PRO A 194 -5.55 -15.50 -5.00
CA PRO A 194 -4.50 -15.15 -5.94
C PRO A 194 -4.95 -14.00 -6.83
N PHE A 195 -4.02 -13.09 -7.11
CA PHE A 195 -4.24 -12.00 -8.05
C PHE A 195 -4.19 -12.57 -9.47
N ASP A 196 -5.37 -12.87 -10.02
CA ASP A 196 -5.56 -13.41 -11.37
C ASP A 196 -6.77 -12.75 -12.05
N LEU A 197 -6.99 -13.10 -13.30
CA LEU A 197 -8.15 -12.60 -14.07
C LEU A 197 -9.48 -12.96 -13.41
N ARG A 198 -9.60 -14.14 -12.79
CA ARG A 198 -10.86 -14.57 -12.15
C ARG A 198 -11.19 -13.67 -10.95
N TRP A 199 -10.20 -13.40 -10.11
CA TRP A 199 -10.36 -12.47 -8.98
C TRP A 199 -10.78 -11.08 -9.45
N LEU A 200 -10.18 -10.59 -10.56
CA LEU A 200 -10.52 -9.31 -11.16
C LEU A 200 -11.95 -9.27 -11.68
N PHE A 201 -12.38 -10.30 -12.36
CA PHE A 201 -13.77 -10.44 -12.81
C PHE A 201 -14.76 -10.50 -11.64
N ASP A 202 -14.45 -11.26 -10.60
CA ASP A 202 -15.26 -11.29 -9.37
C ASP A 202 -15.36 -9.91 -8.70
N LEU A 203 -14.27 -9.14 -8.73
CA LEU A 203 -14.25 -7.78 -8.19
C LEU A 203 -15.21 -6.86 -8.97
N VAL A 204 -15.22 -6.95 -10.31
CA VAL A 204 -16.15 -6.21 -11.19
C VAL A 204 -17.59 -6.68 -10.97
N LEU A 205 -17.83 -7.99 -10.93
CA LEU A 205 -19.15 -8.56 -10.76
C LEU A 205 -19.78 -8.26 -9.39
N ARG A 206 -19.00 -7.90 -8.39
CA ARG A 206 -19.53 -7.43 -7.08
C ARG A 206 -20.29 -6.12 -7.19
N GLU A 207 -20.06 -5.30 -8.20
CA GLU A 207 -20.79 -4.06 -8.49
C GLU A 207 -22.07 -4.30 -9.36
N ARG A 208 -22.76 -5.42 -9.15
CA ARG A 208 -23.90 -5.90 -9.96
C ARG A 208 -24.97 -4.83 -10.23
N ARG A 209 -25.28 -3.98 -9.25
CA ARG A 209 -26.31 -2.94 -9.41
C ARG A 209 -25.91 -1.90 -10.45
N LEU A 210 -24.69 -1.37 -10.34
CA LEU A 210 -24.16 -0.37 -11.27
C LEU A 210 -23.95 -0.96 -12.68
N LEU A 211 -23.46 -2.20 -12.77
CA LEU A 211 -23.32 -2.91 -14.06
C LEU A 211 -24.65 -3.12 -14.74
N ARG A 212 -25.69 -3.51 -14.01
CA ARG A 212 -27.06 -3.64 -14.52
C ARG A 212 -27.56 -2.30 -15.07
N ASP A 213 -27.36 -1.20 -14.31
CA ASP A 213 -27.83 0.14 -14.69
C ASP A 213 -27.09 0.65 -15.95
N ILE A 214 -25.78 0.36 -16.07
CA ILE A 214 -25.01 0.60 -17.32
C ILE A 214 -25.59 -0.23 -18.47
N GLY A 215 -25.89 -1.51 -18.25
CA GLY A 215 -26.44 -2.40 -19.25
C GLY A 215 -27.80 -1.92 -19.77
N ILE A 216 -28.70 -1.53 -18.86
CA ILE A 216 -30.01 -0.96 -19.20
C ILE A 216 -29.84 0.34 -20.01
N ALA A 217 -29.01 1.26 -19.53
CA ALA A 217 -28.76 2.51 -20.25
C ALA A 217 -28.19 2.26 -21.64
N SER A 218 -27.24 1.33 -21.79
CA SER A 218 -26.65 0.99 -23.09
C SER A 218 -27.65 0.30 -24.04
N LEU A 219 -28.47 -0.59 -23.54
CA LEU A 219 -29.52 -1.23 -24.34
C LEU A 219 -30.53 -0.18 -24.85
N THR A 220 -30.93 0.74 -23.96
CA THR A 220 -31.81 1.85 -24.35
C THR A 220 -31.15 2.75 -25.42
N ILE A 221 -29.88 3.10 -25.26
CA ILE A 221 -29.12 3.87 -26.27
C ILE A 221 -29.06 3.08 -27.60
N SER A 222 -28.82 1.76 -27.56
CA SER A 222 -28.78 0.92 -28.76
C SER A 222 -30.08 0.92 -29.51
N PHE A 223 -31.23 0.88 -28.82
CA PHE A 223 -32.56 1.02 -29.43
C PHE A 223 -32.76 2.43 -29.99
N LEU A 224 -32.36 3.48 -29.23
CA LEU A 224 -32.47 4.86 -29.71
C LEU A 224 -31.67 5.10 -30.99
N THR A 225 -30.54 4.47 -31.14
CA THR A 225 -29.65 4.55 -32.30
C THR A 225 -30.33 4.14 -33.62
N ILE A 226 -31.41 3.32 -33.55
CA ILE A 226 -32.22 2.92 -34.73
C ILE A 226 -33.15 4.05 -35.20
N PHE A 227 -33.58 4.95 -34.32
CA PHE A 227 -34.55 6.00 -34.65
C PHE A 227 -34.09 6.96 -35.72
N PRO A 228 -32.89 7.62 -35.64
CA PRO A 228 -32.44 8.56 -36.66
C PRO A 228 -32.48 8.00 -38.08
N PRO A 229 -31.98 6.79 -38.38
CA PRO A 229 -32.14 6.15 -39.72
C PRO A 229 -33.59 5.97 -40.13
N LEU A 230 -34.50 5.54 -39.23
CA LEU A 230 -35.92 5.42 -39.50
C LEU A 230 -36.62 6.75 -39.79
N LEU A 231 -36.21 7.82 -39.08
CA LEU A 231 -36.73 9.17 -39.37
C LEU A 231 -36.25 9.64 -40.72
N VAL A 232 -35.00 9.39 -41.13
CA VAL A 232 -34.49 9.65 -42.47
C VAL A 232 -35.24 8.88 -43.52
N MET A 233 -35.50 7.59 -43.28
CA MET A 233 -36.35 6.74 -44.16
C MET A 233 -37.73 7.40 -44.40
N THR A 234 -38.39 7.83 -43.33
CA THR A 234 -39.70 8.43 -43.38
C THR A 234 -39.64 9.80 -44.09
N MET A 235 -38.55 10.56 -43.84
CA MET A 235 -38.30 11.83 -44.53
C MET A 235 -38.20 11.66 -46.05
N VAL A 236 -37.37 10.71 -46.50
CA VAL A 236 -37.19 10.40 -47.93
C VAL A 236 -38.49 9.91 -48.55
N ASN A 237 -39.19 8.97 -47.91
CA ASN A 237 -40.38 8.31 -48.50
C ASN A 237 -41.65 9.17 -48.44
N LYS A 238 -41.78 10.08 -47.44
CA LYS A 238 -43.02 10.87 -47.30
C LYS A 238 -42.80 12.36 -47.58
N VAL A 239 -41.76 12.99 -47.01
CA VAL A 239 -41.56 14.41 -47.14
C VAL A 239 -41.15 14.79 -48.54
N LEU A 240 -40.12 14.11 -49.10
CA LEU A 240 -39.62 14.40 -50.46
C LEU A 240 -40.63 14.01 -51.55
N GLN A 241 -41.35 12.89 -51.39
CA GLN A 241 -42.35 12.46 -52.37
C GLN A 241 -43.63 13.30 -52.39
N PHE A 242 -44.11 13.71 -51.18
CA PHE A 242 -45.40 14.42 -51.07
C PHE A 242 -45.23 15.92 -50.71
N HIS A 243 -44.00 16.47 -50.71
CA HIS A 243 -43.69 17.90 -50.39
C HIS A 243 -44.35 18.37 -49.09
N SER A 244 -44.51 17.50 -48.10
CA SER A 244 -45.22 17.81 -46.83
C SER A 244 -44.32 18.53 -45.83
N THR A 245 -44.46 19.86 -45.71
CA THR A 245 -43.70 20.68 -44.73
C THR A 245 -44.12 20.40 -43.30
N SER A 246 -45.39 20.08 -43.02
CA SER A 246 -45.85 19.76 -41.69
C SER A 246 -45.24 18.48 -41.15
N THR A 247 -45.10 17.46 -42.00
CA THR A 247 -44.42 16.20 -41.65
C THR A 247 -42.92 16.45 -41.38
N LEU A 248 -42.28 17.33 -42.15
CA LEU A 248 -40.88 17.67 -41.95
C LEU A 248 -40.64 18.33 -40.58
N VAL A 249 -41.48 19.28 -40.18
CA VAL A 249 -41.39 19.96 -38.89
C VAL A 249 -41.61 18.94 -37.75
N MET A 250 -42.59 18.07 -37.87
CA MET A 250 -42.83 17.00 -36.87
C MET A 250 -41.63 16.06 -36.73
N LEU A 251 -41.06 15.58 -37.84
CA LEU A 251 -39.89 14.72 -37.83
C LEU A 251 -38.67 15.43 -37.22
N ALA A 252 -38.47 16.71 -37.55
CA ALA A 252 -37.39 17.51 -36.94
C ALA A 252 -37.54 17.65 -35.42
N ALA A 253 -38.78 17.87 -34.94
CA ALA A 253 -39.05 17.94 -33.49
C ALA A 253 -38.78 16.58 -32.80
N VAL A 254 -39.24 15.48 -33.39
CA VAL A 254 -38.96 14.12 -32.85
C VAL A 254 -37.47 13.85 -32.84
N MET A 255 -36.77 14.20 -33.94
CA MET A 255 -35.31 14.05 -34.03
C MET A 255 -34.59 14.81 -32.90
N ALA A 256 -34.98 16.07 -32.66
CA ALA A 256 -34.42 16.90 -31.59
C ALA A 256 -34.63 16.24 -30.20
N VAL A 257 -35.81 15.72 -29.92
CA VAL A 257 -36.11 15.01 -28.66
C VAL A 257 -35.25 13.75 -28.51
N VAL A 258 -35.12 12.93 -29.56
CA VAL A 258 -34.30 11.71 -29.56
C VAL A 258 -32.84 12.06 -29.29
N ILE A 259 -32.27 13.07 -29.95
CA ILE A 259 -30.88 13.50 -29.76
C ILE A 259 -30.63 13.99 -28.32
N ILE A 260 -31.54 14.82 -27.79
CA ILE A 260 -31.42 15.29 -26.39
C ILE A 260 -31.45 14.12 -25.41
N TYR A 261 -32.39 13.17 -25.59
CA TYR A 261 -32.52 12.01 -24.70
C TYR A 261 -31.33 11.09 -24.82
N GLU A 262 -30.84 10.80 -26.03
CA GLU A 262 -29.62 10.02 -26.26
C GLU A 262 -28.39 10.65 -25.59
N SER A 263 -28.26 11.98 -25.69
CA SER A 263 -27.16 12.74 -25.09
C SER A 263 -27.20 12.67 -23.56
N LEU A 264 -28.37 12.88 -22.95
CA LEU A 264 -28.56 12.80 -21.50
C LEU A 264 -28.28 11.40 -20.96
N LEU A 265 -28.79 10.38 -21.63
CA LEU A 265 -28.60 8.99 -21.24
C LEU A 265 -27.14 8.58 -21.44
N GLY A 266 -26.49 9.04 -22.52
CA GLY A 266 -25.05 8.88 -22.74
C GLY A 266 -24.21 9.54 -21.67
N HIS A 267 -24.60 10.73 -21.21
CA HIS A 267 -23.94 11.40 -20.07
C HIS A 267 -24.10 10.59 -18.78
N ALA A 268 -25.31 10.16 -18.45
CA ALA A 268 -25.57 9.34 -17.27
C ALA A 268 -24.77 8.04 -17.29
N ARG A 269 -24.74 7.33 -18.44
CA ARG A 269 -23.91 6.13 -18.62
C ARG A 269 -22.44 6.39 -18.34
N ARG A 270 -21.85 7.43 -18.94
CA ARG A 270 -20.43 7.79 -18.71
C ARG A 270 -20.16 8.13 -17.25
N HIS A 271 -21.09 8.80 -16.58
CA HIS A 271 -20.96 9.13 -15.15
C HIS A 271 -20.93 7.85 -14.30
N ILE A 272 -21.84 6.89 -14.54
CA ILE A 272 -21.87 5.62 -13.80
C ILE A 272 -20.57 4.82 -14.05
N ILE A 273 -20.08 4.78 -15.30
CA ILE A 273 -18.79 4.13 -15.63
C ILE A 273 -17.64 4.75 -14.84
N ALA A 274 -17.59 6.08 -14.74
CA ALA A 274 -16.56 6.78 -13.97
C ALA A 274 -16.64 6.43 -12.46
N VAL A 275 -17.84 6.34 -11.89
CA VAL A 275 -18.05 5.93 -10.49
C VAL A 275 -17.57 4.49 -10.25
N VAL A 276 -17.92 3.57 -11.15
CA VAL A 276 -17.46 2.17 -11.09
C VAL A 276 -15.92 2.13 -11.17
N GLY A 277 -15.34 2.87 -12.11
CA GLY A 277 -13.90 2.97 -12.28
C GLY A 277 -13.19 3.44 -11.01
N ALA A 278 -13.65 4.53 -10.40
CA ALA A 278 -13.08 5.04 -9.16
C ALA A 278 -13.19 4.05 -7.98
N ARG A 279 -14.32 3.33 -7.86
CA ARG A 279 -14.48 2.30 -6.81
C ARG A 279 -13.58 1.10 -7.01
N LEU A 280 -13.44 0.63 -8.24
CA LEU A 280 -12.53 -0.48 -8.57
C LEU A 280 -11.08 -0.08 -8.34
N ASP A 281 -10.69 1.13 -8.74
CA ASP A 281 -9.36 1.67 -8.51
C ASP A 281 -9.01 1.70 -7.02
N ALA A 282 -9.88 2.23 -6.18
CA ALA A 282 -9.67 2.26 -4.74
C ALA A 282 -9.51 0.85 -4.14
N LYS A 283 -10.35 -0.11 -4.56
CA LYS A 283 -10.28 -1.50 -4.08
C LYS A 283 -9.01 -2.21 -4.54
N LEU A 284 -8.61 -2.01 -5.79
CA LEU A 284 -7.37 -2.57 -6.35
C LEU A 284 -6.14 -2.03 -5.62
N ASN A 285 -6.02 -0.70 -5.50
CA ASN A 285 -4.88 -0.07 -4.84
C ASN A 285 -4.76 -0.48 -3.37
N LEU A 286 -5.88 -0.55 -2.64
CA LEU A 286 -5.90 -1.04 -1.26
C LEU A 286 -5.46 -2.50 -1.16
N HIS A 287 -5.94 -3.37 -2.08
CA HIS A 287 -5.55 -4.78 -2.10
C HIS A 287 -4.04 -4.94 -2.36
N VAL A 288 -3.53 -4.25 -3.38
CA VAL A 288 -2.11 -4.26 -3.76
C VAL A 288 -1.24 -3.78 -2.60
N PHE A 289 -1.58 -2.65 -1.98
CA PHE A 289 -0.82 -2.08 -0.88
C PHE A 289 -0.84 -3.00 0.35
N ASN A 290 -2.01 -3.53 0.72
CA ASN A 290 -2.12 -4.47 1.83
C ASN A 290 -1.32 -5.76 1.58
N ARG A 291 -1.30 -6.25 0.34
CA ARG A 291 -0.56 -7.46 -0.01
C ARG A 291 0.94 -7.21 0.04
N LEU A 292 1.39 -6.06 -0.47
CA LEU A 292 2.77 -5.62 -0.43
C LEU A 292 3.31 -5.55 1.01
N LEU A 293 2.55 -4.93 1.92
CA LEU A 293 2.93 -4.83 3.33
C LEU A 293 3.02 -6.18 4.06
N ARG A 294 2.43 -7.23 3.50
CA ARG A 294 2.47 -8.60 4.06
C ARG A 294 3.56 -9.47 3.45
N LEU A 295 4.31 -8.97 2.47
CA LEU A 295 5.43 -9.73 1.91
C LEU A 295 6.57 -9.85 2.93
N PRO A 296 7.29 -10.98 2.96
CA PRO A 296 8.45 -11.15 3.83
C PRO A 296 9.58 -10.21 3.44
N LEU A 297 10.40 -9.81 4.41
CA LEU A 297 11.55 -8.92 4.18
C LEU A 297 12.53 -9.48 3.15
N ASP A 298 12.74 -10.79 3.14
CA ASP A 298 13.55 -11.51 2.15
C ASP A 298 13.20 -11.19 0.70
N TYR A 299 11.93 -10.90 0.42
CA TYR A 299 11.50 -10.49 -0.91
C TYR A 299 12.13 -9.15 -1.30
N PHE A 300 12.07 -8.15 -0.43
CA PHE A 300 12.58 -6.80 -0.69
C PHE A 300 14.10 -6.74 -0.74
N GLU A 301 14.78 -7.61 0.00
CA GLU A 301 16.24 -7.70 -0.03
C GLU A 301 16.77 -8.30 -1.35
N ARG A 302 15.97 -9.18 -1.98
CA ARG A 302 16.35 -9.83 -3.25
C ARG A 302 15.92 -9.07 -4.49
N HIS A 303 14.89 -8.24 -4.40
CA HIS A 303 14.33 -7.52 -5.52
C HIS A 303 14.50 -6.02 -5.30
N PRO A 304 15.22 -5.34 -6.20
CA PRO A 304 15.38 -3.88 -6.12
C PRO A 304 14.02 -3.16 -6.04
N ALA A 305 13.96 -2.09 -5.26
CA ALA A 305 12.73 -1.32 -5.09
C ALA A 305 12.15 -0.83 -6.44
N GLY A 306 13.01 -0.42 -7.38
CA GLY A 306 12.61 0.02 -8.72
C GLY A 306 11.91 -1.08 -9.53
N GLU A 307 12.39 -2.34 -9.44
CA GLU A 307 11.76 -3.49 -10.08
C GLU A 307 10.38 -3.77 -9.49
N THR A 308 10.28 -3.78 -8.16
CA THR A 308 9.02 -3.99 -7.45
C THR A 308 8.01 -2.88 -7.78
N MET A 309 8.43 -1.62 -7.81
CA MET A 309 7.58 -0.48 -8.20
C MET A 309 7.08 -0.61 -9.64
N TYR A 310 7.97 -0.97 -10.58
CA TYR A 310 7.59 -1.19 -11.98
C TYR A 310 6.52 -2.28 -12.12
N ARG A 311 6.72 -3.43 -11.48
CA ARG A 311 5.77 -4.56 -11.51
C ARG A 311 4.41 -4.19 -10.93
N ILE A 312 4.39 -3.44 -9.83
CA ILE A 312 3.14 -2.97 -9.22
C ILE A 312 2.45 -1.92 -10.10
N ALA A 313 3.21 -1.04 -10.76
CA ALA A 313 2.64 -0.04 -11.67
C ALA A 313 1.88 -0.67 -12.84
N GLN A 314 2.14 -1.94 -13.19
CA GLN A 314 1.37 -2.66 -14.21
C GLN A 314 -0.11 -2.85 -13.82
N VAL A 315 -0.45 -2.80 -12.53
CA VAL A 315 -1.85 -2.87 -12.05
C VAL A 315 -2.69 -1.72 -12.62
N TYR A 316 -2.07 -0.57 -12.90
CA TYR A 316 -2.75 0.55 -13.55
C TYR A 316 -3.31 0.17 -14.94
N ARG A 317 -2.53 -0.58 -15.75
CA ARG A 317 -2.97 -1.07 -17.06
C ARG A 317 -4.14 -2.05 -16.95
N VAL A 318 -4.09 -2.93 -15.96
CA VAL A 318 -5.19 -3.86 -15.66
C VAL A 318 -6.47 -3.09 -15.34
N ARG A 319 -6.38 -2.05 -14.51
CA ARG A 319 -7.51 -1.18 -14.19
C ARG A 319 -8.08 -0.51 -15.45
N GLU A 320 -7.23 0.13 -16.25
CA GLU A 320 -7.64 0.86 -17.45
C GLU A 320 -8.38 -0.06 -18.44
N PHE A 321 -7.91 -1.28 -18.60
CA PHE A 321 -8.58 -2.28 -19.41
C PHE A 321 -9.97 -2.63 -18.85
N LEU A 322 -10.06 -2.97 -17.56
CA LEU A 322 -11.32 -3.40 -16.95
C LEU A 322 -12.40 -2.32 -16.95
N THR A 323 -12.02 -1.08 -16.62
CA THR A 323 -12.97 0.03 -16.46
C THR A 323 -13.25 0.80 -17.75
N GLY A 324 -12.33 0.76 -18.70
CA GLY A 324 -12.43 1.45 -19.97
C GLY A 324 -12.80 0.49 -21.10
N ARG A 325 -11.80 -0.22 -21.62
CA ARG A 325 -11.92 -0.90 -22.92
C ARG A 325 -12.79 -2.14 -22.87
N LEU A 326 -12.65 -3.00 -21.88
CA LEU A 326 -13.49 -4.20 -21.75
C LEU A 326 -14.98 -3.85 -21.67
N LEU A 327 -15.31 -2.89 -20.79
CA LEU A 327 -16.70 -2.49 -20.57
C LEU A 327 -17.29 -1.81 -21.82
N THR A 328 -16.55 -0.89 -22.47
CA THR A 328 -17.04 -0.23 -23.70
C THR A 328 -17.23 -1.20 -24.84
N THR A 329 -16.28 -2.11 -25.09
CA THR A 329 -16.40 -3.10 -26.16
C THR A 329 -17.57 -4.06 -25.91
N PHE A 330 -17.79 -4.46 -24.64
CA PHE A 330 -18.97 -5.27 -24.30
C PHE A 330 -20.29 -4.57 -24.61
N LEU A 331 -20.37 -3.26 -24.32
CA LEU A 331 -21.55 -2.45 -24.62
C LEU A 331 -21.75 -2.25 -26.12
N ASP A 332 -20.65 -2.08 -26.87
CA ASP A 332 -20.70 -2.01 -28.33
C ASP A 332 -21.16 -3.34 -28.95
N LEU A 333 -20.75 -4.47 -28.38
CA LEU A 333 -21.24 -5.78 -28.82
C LEU A 333 -22.75 -5.98 -28.55
N MET A 334 -23.25 -5.45 -27.40
CA MET A 334 -24.71 -5.41 -27.15
C MET A 334 -25.45 -4.60 -28.21
N THR A 335 -24.86 -3.49 -28.68
CA THR A 335 -25.42 -2.70 -29.78
C THR A 335 -25.50 -3.51 -31.08
N LEU A 336 -24.48 -4.32 -31.37
CA LEU A 336 -24.46 -5.22 -32.52
C LEU A 336 -25.59 -6.26 -32.44
N CYS A 337 -25.84 -6.84 -31.25
CA CYS A 337 -26.94 -7.78 -31.03
C CYS A 337 -28.33 -7.15 -31.30
N VAL A 338 -28.50 -5.86 -31.15
CA VAL A 338 -29.74 -5.15 -31.45
C VAL A 338 -29.80 -4.76 -32.93
N LEU A 339 -28.72 -4.33 -33.53
CA LEU A 339 -28.66 -3.86 -34.92
C LEU A 339 -28.81 -4.98 -35.93
N LEU A 340 -28.16 -6.14 -35.74
CA LEU A 340 -28.21 -7.24 -36.70
C LEU A 340 -29.63 -7.76 -36.96
N PRO A 341 -30.45 -8.14 -35.95
CA PRO A 341 -31.80 -8.55 -36.18
C PRO A 341 -32.65 -7.50 -36.91
N PHE A 342 -32.42 -6.24 -36.59
CA PHE A 342 -33.14 -5.13 -37.23
C PHE A 342 -32.74 -4.94 -38.71
N LEU A 343 -31.46 -5.13 -39.05
CA LEU A 343 -31.00 -5.15 -40.44
C LEU A 343 -31.65 -6.32 -41.24
N PHE A 344 -31.79 -7.49 -40.61
CA PHE A 344 -32.50 -8.63 -41.22
C PHE A 344 -34.01 -8.35 -41.46
N TYR A 345 -34.62 -7.60 -40.53
CA TYR A 345 -35.99 -7.15 -40.70
C TYR A 345 -36.17 -6.16 -41.87
N LEU A 346 -35.20 -5.26 -42.08
CA LEU A 346 -35.24 -4.30 -43.20
C LEU A 346 -35.00 -5.01 -44.54
N SER A 347 -33.96 -5.83 -44.65
CA SER A 347 -33.64 -6.60 -45.88
C SER A 347 -32.78 -7.81 -45.56
N PRO A 348 -33.34 -9.04 -45.70
CA PRO A 348 -32.55 -10.26 -45.42
C PRO A 348 -31.38 -10.45 -46.39
N ILE A 349 -31.51 -10.03 -47.65
CA ILE A 349 -30.43 -10.15 -48.66
C ILE A 349 -29.27 -9.22 -48.33
N LEU A 350 -29.51 -7.94 -48.07
CA LEU A 350 -28.44 -6.99 -47.70
C LEU A 350 -27.85 -7.33 -46.36
N ALA A 351 -28.67 -7.76 -45.38
CA ALA A 351 -28.19 -8.15 -44.06
C ALA A 351 -27.28 -9.37 -44.10
N SER A 352 -27.55 -10.35 -45.00
CA SER A 352 -26.66 -11.52 -45.15
C SER A 352 -25.26 -11.14 -45.70
N ILE A 353 -25.16 -10.10 -46.56
CA ILE A 353 -23.87 -9.58 -47.03
C ILE A 353 -23.13 -8.93 -45.85
N VAL A 354 -23.84 -8.07 -45.08
CA VAL A 354 -23.25 -7.42 -43.88
C VAL A 354 -22.72 -8.45 -42.89
N LEU A 355 -23.51 -9.51 -42.63
CA LEU A 355 -23.12 -10.61 -41.75
C LEU A 355 -21.91 -11.36 -42.31
N GLY A 356 -21.89 -11.66 -43.61
CA GLY A 356 -20.76 -12.31 -44.28
C GLY A 356 -19.48 -11.49 -44.18
N CYS A 357 -19.53 -10.16 -44.39
CA CYS A 357 -18.42 -9.25 -44.19
C CYS A 357 -18.00 -9.22 -42.71
N ALA A 358 -18.93 -9.18 -41.78
CA ALA A 358 -18.66 -9.19 -40.33
C ALA A 358 -17.95 -10.48 -39.92
N CYS A 359 -18.39 -11.66 -40.43
CA CYS A 359 -17.71 -12.94 -40.17
C CYS A 359 -16.30 -12.99 -40.78
N LEU A 360 -16.11 -12.40 -41.96
CA LEU A 360 -14.78 -12.29 -42.59
C LEU A 360 -13.84 -11.42 -41.80
N ILE A 361 -14.29 -10.24 -41.29
CA ILE A 361 -13.55 -9.37 -40.39
C ILE A 361 -13.15 -10.14 -39.13
N LEU A 362 -14.09 -10.86 -38.52
CA LEU A 362 -13.81 -11.64 -37.31
C LEU A 362 -12.78 -12.75 -37.58
N LEU A 363 -12.85 -13.42 -38.71
CA LEU A 363 -11.88 -14.45 -39.09
C LEU A 363 -10.49 -13.89 -39.28
N ILE A 364 -10.34 -12.71 -39.91
CA ILE A 364 -9.05 -12.01 -40.03
C ILE A 364 -8.49 -11.71 -38.65
N ILE A 365 -9.31 -11.14 -37.75
CA ILE A 365 -8.89 -10.82 -36.38
C ILE A 365 -8.35 -12.07 -35.67
N ILE A 366 -9.09 -13.19 -35.72
CA ILE A 366 -8.69 -14.46 -35.09
C ILE A 366 -7.39 -14.99 -35.68
N ALA A 367 -7.18 -14.89 -37.00
CA ALA A 367 -5.98 -15.38 -37.67
C ALA A 367 -4.70 -14.63 -37.20
N PHE A 368 -4.82 -13.33 -36.93
CA PHE A 368 -3.69 -12.54 -36.49
C PHE A 368 -3.44 -12.55 -34.97
N LEU A 369 -4.35 -13.11 -34.18
CA LEU A 369 -4.28 -13.14 -32.73
C LEU A 369 -3.00 -13.81 -32.21
N LYS A 370 -2.69 -15.02 -32.70
CA LYS A 370 -1.51 -15.77 -32.25
C LYS A 370 -0.19 -15.09 -32.62
N PRO A 371 0.04 -14.65 -33.88
CA PRO A 371 1.27 -13.92 -34.23
C PRO A 371 1.46 -12.63 -33.43
N MET A 372 0.40 -11.87 -33.20
CA MET A 372 0.45 -10.63 -32.40
C MET A 372 0.84 -10.89 -30.96
N ARG A 373 0.29 -11.95 -30.36
CA ARG A 373 0.63 -12.36 -28.99
C ARG A 373 2.11 -12.68 -28.83
N GLU A 374 2.68 -13.50 -29.75
CA GLU A 374 4.08 -13.88 -29.68
C GLU A 374 5.00 -12.68 -29.84
N MET A 375 4.66 -11.77 -30.76
CA MET A 375 5.43 -10.56 -30.99
C MET A 375 5.33 -9.58 -29.84
N TYR A 376 4.14 -9.41 -29.23
CA TYR A 376 3.96 -8.57 -28.04
C TYR A 376 4.78 -9.07 -26.86
N GLY A 377 4.93 -10.37 -26.68
CA GLY A 377 5.79 -10.95 -25.65
C GLY A 377 7.25 -10.49 -25.78
N ARG A 378 7.78 -10.39 -27.04
CA ARG A 378 9.13 -9.89 -27.30
C ARG A 378 9.24 -8.38 -26.98
N VAL A 379 8.22 -7.58 -27.34
CA VAL A 379 8.17 -6.17 -26.99
C VAL A 379 8.18 -5.98 -25.47
N ALA A 380 7.34 -6.73 -24.74
CA ALA A 380 7.27 -6.65 -23.29
C ALA A 380 8.60 -6.99 -22.61
N THR A 381 9.29 -8.02 -23.10
CA THR A 381 10.62 -8.39 -22.59
C THR A 381 11.65 -7.27 -22.81
N ALA A 382 11.71 -6.69 -24.00
CA ALA A 382 12.65 -5.60 -24.32
C ALA A 382 12.34 -4.33 -23.50
N GLU A 383 11.08 -3.97 -23.30
CA GLU A 383 10.67 -2.85 -22.46
C GLU A 383 11.03 -3.08 -20.97
N THR A 384 10.93 -4.32 -20.50
CA THR A 384 11.34 -4.68 -19.13
C THR A 384 12.83 -4.47 -18.93
N TRP A 385 13.67 -4.94 -19.87
CA TRP A 385 15.12 -4.73 -19.81
C TRP A 385 15.51 -3.25 -19.88
N LYS A 386 14.87 -2.48 -20.75
CA LYS A 386 15.04 -1.03 -20.83
C LYS A 386 14.73 -0.36 -19.50
N SER A 387 13.58 -0.68 -18.90
CA SER A 387 13.15 -0.11 -17.62
C SER A 387 14.07 -0.51 -16.45
N ALA A 388 14.56 -1.75 -16.45
CA ALA A 388 15.53 -2.23 -15.47
C ALA A 388 16.87 -1.46 -15.55
N THR A 389 17.38 -1.23 -16.77
CA THR A 389 18.61 -0.43 -16.99
C THR A 389 18.47 1.00 -16.49
N LEU A 390 17.31 1.64 -16.71
CA LEU A 390 17.02 2.98 -16.20
C LEU A 390 16.99 2.99 -14.67
N GLY A 391 16.26 2.04 -14.08
CA GLY A 391 16.14 1.91 -12.62
C GLY A 391 17.50 1.70 -11.95
N GLU A 392 18.33 0.80 -12.48
CA GLU A 392 19.68 0.55 -12.00
C GLU A 392 20.55 1.82 -12.07
N THR A 393 20.49 2.55 -13.20
CA THR A 393 21.26 3.78 -13.38
C THR A 393 20.86 4.88 -12.39
N ILE A 394 19.54 5.03 -12.10
CA ILE A 394 19.05 6.02 -11.13
C ILE A 394 19.47 5.63 -9.71
N VAL A 395 19.32 4.37 -9.33
CA VAL A 395 19.74 3.89 -8.00
C VAL A 395 21.24 4.06 -7.81
N GLY A 396 22.02 3.73 -8.84
CA GLY A 396 23.49 3.84 -8.85
C GLY A 396 24.03 5.21 -9.24
N ILE A 397 23.22 6.28 -9.30
CA ILE A 397 23.63 7.57 -9.88
C ILE A 397 24.86 8.20 -9.21
N LYS A 398 25.01 8.01 -7.90
CA LYS A 398 26.21 8.48 -7.16
C LYS A 398 27.48 7.81 -7.69
N THR A 399 27.43 6.50 -7.92
CA THR A 399 28.55 5.73 -8.48
C THR A 399 28.84 6.14 -9.92
N VAL A 400 27.76 6.30 -10.73
CA VAL A 400 27.90 6.78 -12.12
C VAL A 400 28.62 8.13 -12.15
N LYS A 401 28.24 9.07 -11.29
CA LYS A 401 28.84 10.40 -11.20
C LYS A 401 30.26 10.36 -10.62
N ALA A 402 30.50 9.58 -9.56
CA ALA A 402 31.80 9.51 -8.91
C ALA A 402 32.88 8.88 -9.81
N LEU A 403 32.49 7.93 -10.67
CA LEU A 403 33.40 7.20 -11.56
C LEU A 403 33.34 7.66 -13.03
N ALA A 404 32.59 8.74 -13.32
CA ALA A 404 32.39 9.29 -14.67
C ALA A 404 31.94 8.21 -15.72
N LEU A 405 30.97 7.36 -15.31
CA LEU A 405 30.47 6.24 -16.13
C LEU A 405 29.33 6.66 -17.08
N GLU A 406 29.03 7.94 -17.23
CA GLU A 406 27.96 8.44 -18.09
C GLU A 406 28.05 7.94 -19.54
N PRO A 407 29.23 7.94 -20.21
CA PRO A 407 29.33 7.46 -21.59
C PRO A 407 28.96 5.99 -21.71
N GLN A 408 29.39 5.16 -20.77
CA GLN A 408 29.14 3.71 -20.78
C GLN A 408 27.67 3.42 -20.53
N ARG A 409 27.04 4.11 -19.54
CA ARG A 409 25.60 3.97 -19.25
C ARG A 409 24.75 4.49 -20.40
N ARG A 410 25.18 5.54 -21.08
CA ARG A 410 24.51 6.05 -22.27
C ARG A 410 24.57 5.03 -23.42
N ALA A 411 25.72 4.42 -23.68
CA ALA A 411 25.86 3.41 -24.72
C ALA A 411 24.96 2.20 -24.47
N LEU A 412 24.92 1.72 -23.22
CA LEU A 412 24.02 0.62 -22.83
C LEU A 412 22.53 1.02 -22.98
N TRP A 413 22.18 2.25 -22.61
CA TRP A 413 20.83 2.77 -22.76
C TRP A 413 20.42 2.88 -24.22
N ASP A 414 21.31 3.36 -25.10
CA ASP A 414 21.08 3.45 -26.53
C ASP A 414 20.85 2.06 -27.16
N GLU A 415 21.61 1.05 -26.73
CA GLU A 415 21.41 -0.35 -27.15
C GLU A 415 20.02 -0.86 -26.74
N ARG A 416 19.60 -0.63 -25.49
CA ARG A 416 18.28 -1.05 -24.98
C ARG A 416 17.12 -0.33 -25.66
N ILE A 417 17.28 0.96 -25.95
CA ILE A 417 16.29 1.72 -26.74
C ILE A 417 16.18 1.16 -28.16
N ALA A 418 17.32 0.89 -28.83
CA ALA A 418 17.33 0.36 -30.17
C ALA A 418 16.67 -1.02 -30.25
N GLU A 419 16.94 -1.91 -29.27
CA GLU A 419 16.30 -3.23 -29.17
C GLU A 419 14.77 -3.10 -28.96
N ALA A 420 14.34 -2.30 -27.98
CA ALA A 420 12.91 -2.08 -27.73
C ALA A 420 12.22 -1.41 -28.94
N GLY A 421 12.90 -0.47 -29.59
CA GLY A 421 12.42 0.20 -30.80
C GLY A 421 12.25 -0.77 -31.96
N LYS A 422 13.19 -1.69 -32.17
CA LYS A 422 13.12 -2.74 -33.21
C LYS A 422 11.88 -3.61 -33.00
N TRP A 423 11.68 -4.16 -31.82
CA TRP A 423 10.52 -5.03 -31.54
C TRP A 423 9.20 -4.28 -31.61
N ARG A 424 9.15 -3.03 -31.16
CA ARG A 424 7.97 -2.19 -31.28
C ARG A 424 7.61 -1.88 -32.74
N LEU A 425 8.63 -1.64 -33.59
CA LEU A 425 8.45 -1.44 -35.03
C LEU A 425 7.91 -2.72 -35.70
N GLU A 426 8.50 -3.87 -35.40
CA GLU A 426 8.02 -5.16 -35.94
C GLU A 426 6.61 -5.49 -35.52
N PHE A 427 6.26 -5.24 -34.23
CA PHE A 427 4.90 -5.38 -33.75
C PHE A 427 3.95 -4.40 -34.47
N GLY A 428 4.33 -3.14 -34.64
CA GLY A 428 3.55 -2.15 -35.36
C GLY A 428 3.30 -2.53 -36.82
N ARG A 429 4.32 -3.09 -37.51
CA ARG A 429 4.17 -3.63 -38.86
C ARG A 429 3.18 -4.79 -38.90
N LEU A 430 3.23 -5.70 -37.92
CA LEU A 430 2.31 -6.82 -37.84
C LEU A 430 0.90 -6.37 -37.52
N SER A 431 0.70 -5.45 -36.55
CA SER A 431 -0.60 -4.96 -36.13
C SER A 431 -1.31 -4.10 -37.18
N ASN A 432 -0.57 -3.51 -38.12
CA ASN A 432 -1.16 -2.79 -39.26
C ASN A 432 -1.87 -3.72 -40.28
N TRP A 433 -1.47 -4.99 -40.40
CA TRP A 433 -2.04 -5.90 -41.37
C TRP A 433 -3.54 -6.17 -41.16
N PRO A 434 -4.01 -6.54 -39.95
CA PRO A 434 -5.44 -6.70 -39.70
C PRO A 434 -6.25 -5.46 -40.11
N GLN A 435 -5.78 -4.26 -39.71
CA GLN A 435 -6.48 -3.01 -40.03
C GLN A 435 -6.49 -2.73 -41.53
N THR A 436 -5.37 -3.01 -42.23
CA THR A 436 -5.27 -2.86 -43.69
C THR A 436 -6.19 -3.80 -44.44
N LEU A 437 -6.39 -5.04 -43.93
CA LEU A 437 -7.29 -6.04 -44.54
C LEU A 437 -8.76 -5.78 -44.21
N VAL A 438 -9.07 -5.24 -43.04
CA VAL A 438 -10.43 -4.95 -42.58
C VAL A 438 -11.00 -3.74 -43.31
N THR A 439 -10.21 -2.67 -43.55
CA THR A 439 -10.69 -1.44 -44.20
C THR A 439 -11.35 -1.64 -45.58
N PRO A 440 -10.78 -2.44 -46.51
CA PRO A 440 -11.45 -2.72 -47.79
C PRO A 440 -12.77 -3.48 -47.61
N ILE A 441 -12.82 -4.40 -46.63
CA ILE A 441 -14.05 -5.18 -46.34
C ILE A 441 -15.13 -4.25 -45.79
N GLU A 442 -14.81 -3.33 -44.93
CA GLU A 442 -15.75 -2.31 -44.44
C GLU A 442 -16.28 -1.43 -45.60
N ARG A 443 -15.39 -0.99 -46.49
CA ARG A 443 -15.80 -0.22 -47.68
C ARG A 443 -16.63 -1.05 -48.59
N LEU A 444 -16.28 -2.34 -48.85
CA LEU A 444 -17.04 -3.23 -49.65
C LEU A 444 -18.43 -3.52 -49.03
N MET A 445 -18.50 -3.64 -47.71
CA MET A 445 -19.75 -3.80 -46.96
C MET A 445 -20.70 -2.62 -47.23
N VAL A 446 -20.21 -1.37 -47.11
CA VAL A 446 -21.03 -0.18 -47.30
C VAL A 446 -21.33 0.06 -48.77
N LEU A 447 -20.33 0.05 -49.68
CA LEU A 447 -20.53 0.29 -51.09
C LEU A 447 -21.24 -0.85 -51.82
N GLY A 448 -20.91 -2.11 -51.45
CA GLY A 448 -21.55 -3.30 -52.01
C GLY A 448 -23.03 -3.35 -51.67
N THR A 449 -23.36 -3.09 -50.39
CA THR A 449 -24.78 -3.01 -49.97
C THR A 449 -25.51 -1.83 -50.62
N THR A 450 -24.80 -0.69 -50.88
CA THR A 450 -25.35 0.47 -51.61
C THR A 450 -25.69 0.08 -53.05
N MET A 451 -24.70 -0.53 -53.77
CA MET A 451 -24.90 -0.88 -55.18
C MET A 451 -25.97 -1.96 -55.35
N LEU A 452 -25.94 -3.03 -54.56
CA LEU A 452 -26.92 -4.07 -54.62
C LEU A 452 -28.32 -3.59 -54.18
N GLY A 453 -28.37 -2.74 -53.14
CA GLY A 453 -29.63 -2.17 -52.67
C GLY A 453 -30.24 -1.23 -53.72
N ALA A 454 -29.41 -0.44 -54.41
CA ALA A 454 -29.87 0.38 -55.56
C ALA A 454 -30.38 -0.52 -56.72
N TYR A 455 -29.67 -1.56 -57.06
CA TYR A 455 -30.09 -2.51 -58.06
C TYR A 455 -31.43 -3.18 -57.67
N LEU A 456 -31.60 -3.62 -56.44
CA LEU A 456 -32.86 -4.19 -55.96
C LEU A 456 -34.01 -3.14 -55.97
N ALA A 457 -33.74 -1.90 -55.67
CA ALA A 457 -34.68 -0.81 -55.68
C ALA A 457 -35.12 -0.44 -57.14
N MET A 458 -34.25 -0.66 -58.13
CA MET A 458 -34.55 -0.45 -59.56
C MET A 458 -35.31 -1.63 -60.17
N SER A 459 -35.18 -2.82 -59.70
CA SER A 459 -35.75 -4.04 -60.22
C SER A 459 -37.17 -4.30 -59.68
N ASP A 460 -38.05 -3.44 -59.67
CA ASP A 460 -39.49 -3.37 -59.32
C ASP A 460 -40.17 -4.61 -58.64
N GLN A 461 -39.35 -5.62 -58.21
CA GLN A 461 -39.83 -6.89 -57.65
C GLN A 461 -39.82 -6.92 -56.11
N SER A 462 -39.28 -5.92 -55.42
CA SER A 462 -39.00 -6.01 -53.97
C SER A 462 -39.74 -5.01 -53.10
N GLY A 463 -40.55 -4.07 -53.65
CA GLY A 463 -41.22 -3.05 -52.82
C GLY A 463 -40.28 -2.16 -52.05
N TYR A 464 -38.99 -2.10 -52.44
CA TYR A 464 -37.98 -1.30 -51.78
C TYR A 464 -38.20 0.15 -51.98
N MET A 465 -38.63 0.86 -50.93
CA MET A 465 -38.61 2.31 -50.92
C MET A 465 -37.20 2.83 -50.79
N VAL A 466 -36.82 3.83 -51.57
CA VAL A 466 -35.47 4.50 -51.54
C VAL A 466 -35.07 4.87 -50.12
N GLY A 467 -36.00 5.36 -49.29
CA GLY A 467 -35.75 5.66 -47.90
C GLY A 467 -35.31 4.46 -47.06
N GLY A 468 -35.79 3.23 -47.37
CA GLY A 468 -35.36 2.01 -46.67
C GLY A 468 -33.87 1.71 -46.92
N LEU A 469 -33.40 1.96 -48.17
CA LEU A 469 -32.00 1.81 -48.53
C LEU A 469 -31.13 2.80 -47.73
N PHE A 470 -31.53 4.07 -47.60
CA PHE A 470 -30.76 5.05 -46.78
C PHE A 470 -30.72 4.62 -45.31
N ALA A 471 -31.83 4.16 -44.75
CA ALA A 471 -31.86 3.67 -43.38
C ALA A 471 -30.93 2.47 -43.18
N PHE A 472 -30.96 1.53 -44.14
CA PHE A 472 -30.08 0.37 -44.12
C PHE A 472 -28.59 0.74 -44.17
N LEU A 473 -28.22 1.68 -45.05
CA LEU A 473 -26.83 2.16 -45.17
C LEU A 473 -26.32 2.85 -43.87
N MET A 474 -27.16 3.67 -43.29
CA MET A 474 -26.80 4.34 -42.01
C MET A 474 -26.59 3.34 -40.87
N LEU A 475 -27.38 2.27 -40.84
CA LEU A 475 -27.25 1.23 -39.80
C LEU A 475 -26.10 0.26 -40.10
N SER A 476 -25.90 -0.14 -41.36
CA SER A 476 -24.81 -1.05 -41.75
C SER A 476 -23.43 -0.46 -41.46
N ALA A 477 -23.23 0.86 -41.65
CA ALA A 477 -22.00 1.56 -41.32
C ALA A 477 -21.66 1.47 -39.81
N ARG A 478 -22.65 1.29 -38.92
CA ARG A 478 -22.42 1.16 -37.47
C ARG A 478 -22.06 -0.28 -37.04
N VAL A 479 -22.19 -1.29 -37.91
CA VAL A 479 -21.84 -2.68 -37.59
C VAL A 479 -20.34 -2.90 -37.53
N ALA A 480 -19.57 -2.17 -38.30
CA ALA A 480 -18.12 -2.31 -38.38
C ALA A 480 -17.40 -1.89 -37.08
N GLN A 481 -17.87 -0.83 -36.42
CA GLN A 481 -17.21 -0.27 -35.23
C GLN A 481 -17.10 -1.25 -34.06
N PRO A 482 -18.13 -1.99 -33.62
CA PRO A 482 -18.02 -3.01 -32.58
C PRO A 482 -17.02 -4.12 -32.92
N LEU A 483 -16.91 -4.51 -34.20
CA LEU A 483 -15.98 -5.54 -34.67
C LEU A 483 -14.53 -5.07 -34.59
N VAL A 484 -14.25 -3.84 -35.01
CA VAL A 484 -12.93 -3.22 -34.87
C VAL A 484 -12.58 -3.05 -33.38
N GLY A 485 -13.56 -2.66 -32.55
CA GLY A 485 -13.44 -2.62 -31.09
C GLY A 485 -13.03 -3.98 -30.50
N LEU A 486 -13.62 -5.06 -31.00
CA LEU A 486 -13.29 -6.42 -30.57
C LEU A 486 -11.83 -6.79 -30.94
N ALA A 487 -11.34 -6.37 -32.12
CA ALA A 487 -9.95 -6.57 -32.52
C ALA A 487 -8.97 -5.92 -31.54
N ARG A 488 -9.24 -4.67 -31.20
CA ARG A 488 -8.42 -3.92 -30.22
C ARG A 488 -8.50 -4.53 -28.83
N LEU A 489 -9.68 -5.02 -28.41
CA LEU A 489 -9.84 -5.68 -27.12
C LEU A 489 -8.94 -6.91 -26.97
N ILE A 490 -8.69 -7.63 -28.05
CA ILE A 490 -7.81 -8.78 -28.06
C ILE A 490 -6.34 -8.38 -27.87
N GLU A 491 -5.93 -7.31 -28.55
CA GLU A 491 -4.59 -6.72 -28.37
C GLU A 491 -4.42 -6.26 -26.90
N ASP A 492 -5.39 -5.53 -26.37
CA ASP A 492 -5.38 -5.07 -24.99
C ASP A 492 -5.42 -6.24 -23.98
N TYR A 493 -6.09 -7.34 -24.29
CA TYR A 493 -6.16 -8.52 -23.44
C TYR A 493 -4.77 -9.17 -23.26
N GLU A 494 -3.97 -9.25 -24.32
CA GLU A 494 -2.59 -9.78 -24.24
C GLU A 494 -1.68 -8.84 -23.45
N GLU A 495 -1.83 -7.52 -23.63
CA GLU A 495 -1.13 -6.54 -22.82
C GLU A 495 -1.46 -6.68 -21.32
N VAL A 496 -2.74 -6.83 -21.02
CA VAL A 496 -3.22 -7.01 -19.65
C VAL A 496 -2.82 -8.36 -19.08
N GLY A 497 -2.81 -9.42 -19.89
CA GLY A 497 -2.32 -10.73 -19.50
C GLY A 497 -0.86 -10.67 -19.02
N ALA A 498 0.01 -9.98 -19.77
CA ALA A 498 1.39 -9.73 -19.39
C ALA A 498 1.48 -8.87 -18.11
N ALA A 499 0.68 -7.80 -18.02
CA ALA A 499 0.64 -6.93 -16.85
C ALA A 499 0.19 -7.67 -15.57
N ILE A 500 -0.79 -8.57 -15.69
CA ILE A 500 -1.22 -9.45 -14.59
C ILE A 500 -0.09 -10.42 -14.22
N GLY A 501 0.62 -10.99 -15.20
CA GLY A 501 1.77 -11.86 -14.98
C GLY A 501 2.85 -11.18 -14.13
N GLU A 502 3.23 -9.95 -14.50
CA GLU A 502 4.20 -9.15 -13.74
C GLU A 502 3.70 -8.80 -12.34
N ALA A 503 2.48 -8.29 -12.21
CA ALA A 503 1.90 -7.96 -10.90
C ALA A 503 1.73 -9.21 -10.02
N SER A 504 1.28 -10.33 -10.59
CA SER A 504 1.08 -11.59 -9.87
C SER A 504 2.38 -12.20 -9.36
N SER A 505 3.50 -11.99 -10.08
CA SER A 505 4.82 -12.44 -9.64
C SER A 505 5.24 -11.82 -8.29
N VAL A 506 4.68 -10.65 -7.94
CA VAL A 506 4.86 -9.98 -6.66
C VAL A 506 3.73 -10.34 -5.71
N LEU A 507 2.47 -10.13 -6.14
CA LEU A 507 1.30 -10.18 -5.26
C LEU A 507 0.91 -11.60 -4.83
N ASN A 508 1.26 -12.63 -5.63
CA ASN A 508 0.95 -14.02 -5.30
C ASN A 508 2.05 -14.73 -4.50
N ARG A 509 3.12 -14.01 -4.14
CA ARG A 509 4.13 -14.56 -3.24
C ARG A 509 3.52 -14.89 -1.87
N PRO A 510 4.03 -15.95 -1.21
CA PRO A 510 3.60 -16.25 0.15
C PRO A 510 3.82 -15.03 1.04
N THR A 511 2.78 -14.67 1.77
CA THR A 511 2.86 -13.59 2.74
C THR A 511 3.70 -14.03 3.93
N GLU A 512 4.24 -13.06 4.66
CA GLU A 512 4.89 -13.26 5.94
C GLU A 512 3.85 -13.83 6.93
N SER A 513 3.48 -15.06 6.71
CA SER A 513 2.50 -15.75 7.52
C SER A 513 3.18 -16.59 8.57
N GLY A 514 3.36 -16.00 9.68
CA GLY A 514 3.32 -16.75 10.91
C GLY A 514 2.01 -16.51 11.63
N ALA A 515 1.16 -15.70 11.12
CA ALA A 515 -0.14 -15.43 11.69
C ALA A 515 -1.15 -16.48 11.23
N ARG A 516 -1.12 -17.68 11.82
CA ARG A 516 -2.40 -18.24 12.25
C ARG A 516 -3.02 -17.11 13.08
N ALA A 517 -4.14 -16.59 12.69
CA ALA A 517 -4.96 -15.74 13.53
C ALA A 517 -5.12 -16.50 14.86
N GLY A 518 -4.45 -16.02 15.95
CA GLY A 518 -4.44 -16.72 17.23
C GLY A 518 -3.08 -17.18 17.76
N GLY A 519 -1.95 -16.64 17.28
CA GLY A 519 -0.65 -16.85 17.93
C GLY A 519 -0.65 -16.36 19.38
N LEU A 520 0.19 -16.96 20.24
CA LEU A 520 0.33 -16.57 21.65
C LEU A 520 0.73 -15.09 21.77
N ARG A 521 0.21 -14.40 22.76
CA ARG A 521 0.54 -13.00 23.10
C ARG A 521 0.99 -12.88 24.56
N PRO A 522 2.13 -13.51 24.93
CA PRO A 522 2.61 -13.46 26.30
C PRO A 522 3.16 -12.07 26.65
N LYS A 523 3.03 -11.69 27.93
CA LYS A 523 3.79 -10.56 28.46
C LYS A 523 5.22 -11.02 28.69
N PHE A 524 6.15 -10.42 27.95
CA PHE A 524 7.55 -10.81 28.05
C PHE A 524 8.21 -10.20 29.30
N ALA A 525 8.91 -11.04 30.06
CA ALA A 525 9.84 -10.66 31.13
C ALA A 525 11.23 -10.36 30.54
N GLY A 526 11.60 -11.10 29.47
CA GLY A 526 12.78 -10.82 28.68
C GLY A 526 13.88 -11.90 28.72
N GLU A 527 13.64 -13.09 29.23
CA GLU A 527 14.57 -14.21 29.09
C GLU A 527 14.66 -14.67 27.63
N ILE A 528 15.86 -14.83 27.09
CA ILE A 528 16.10 -15.27 25.72
C ILE A 528 16.87 -16.57 25.73
N ALA A 529 16.41 -17.60 25.00
CA ALA A 529 17.09 -18.86 24.88
C ALA A 529 17.15 -19.37 23.43
N PHE A 530 18.34 -19.72 22.96
CA PHE A 530 18.59 -20.44 21.72
C PHE A 530 18.99 -21.88 22.06
N GLN A 531 18.32 -22.85 21.45
CA GLN A 531 18.55 -24.27 21.72
C GLN A 531 18.76 -25.02 20.39
N ASP A 532 19.99 -25.41 20.12
CA ASP A 532 20.43 -26.17 18.93
C ASP A 532 19.97 -25.51 17.60
N VAL A 533 20.12 -24.19 17.53
CA VAL A 533 19.59 -23.42 16.40
C VAL A 533 20.53 -23.47 15.20
N SER A 534 20.01 -23.94 14.07
CA SER A 534 20.70 -23.91 12.78
C SER A 534 19.84 -23.19 11.74
N PHE A 535 20.47 -22.32 10.96
CA PHE A 535 19.79 -21.55 9.92
C PHE A 535 20.66 -21.40 8.67
N THR A 536 20.04 -21.60 7.51
CA THR A 536 20.67 -21.45 6.20
C THR A 536 19.82 -20.53 5.34
N TYR A 537 20.41 -19.49 4.75
CA TYR A 537 19.70 -18.63 3.81
C TYR A 537 19.34 -19.38 2.54
N LEU A 538 18.17 -19.06 1.97
CA LEU A 538 17.79 -19.61 0.67
C LEU A 538 18.87 -19.30 -0.37
N ASN A 539 19.23 -20.29 -1.19
CA ASN A 539 20.29 -20.22 -2.22
C ASN A 539 21.75 -20.25 -1.68
N THR A 540 21.95 -20.57 -0.39
CA THR A 540 23.28 -20.86 0.13
C THR A 540 23.35 -22.32 0.61
N THR A 541 24.50 -22.95 0.47
CA THR A 541 24.76 -24.32 0.97
C THR A 541 25.40 -24.31 2.34
N VAL A 542 26.02 -23.19 2.73
CA VAL A 542 26.70 -23.04 4.03
C VAL A 542 25.73 -22.47 5.04
N PRO A 543 25.58 -23.11 6.21
CA PRO A 543 24.71 -22.58 7.27
C PRO A 543 25.28 -21.25 7.81
N ALA A 544 24.41 -20.26 7.95
CA ALA A 544 24.73 -18.99 8.57
C ALA A 544 24.84 -19.11 10.11
N LEU A 545 24.12 -20.09 10.68
CA LEU A 545 24.23 -20.51 12.08
C LEU A 545 24.18 -22.03 12.11
N ASP A 546 25.10 -22.67 12.87
CA ASP A 546 25.23 -24.11 12.99
C ASP A 546 25.18 -24.54 14.47
N ARG A 547 24.01 -25.05 14.88
CA ARG A 547 23.74 -25.62 16.22
C ARG A 547 24.18 -24.73 17.38
N ILE A 548 23.78 -23.45 17.32
CA ILE A 548 24.09 -22.52 18.40
C ILE A 548 23.13 -22.70 19.58
N SER A 549 23.69 -22.68 20.79
CA SER A 549 22.93 -22.77 22.05
C SER A 549 23.48 -21.78 23.06
N PHE A 550 22.65 -20.87 23.56
CA PHE A 550 22.99 -19.93 24.63
C PHE A 550 21.70 -19.42 25.31
N SER A 551 21.83 -18.89 26.52
CA SER A 551 20.73 -18.30 27.28
C SER A 551 21.14 -16.94 27.85
N VAL A 552 20.20 -16.01 27.85
CA VAL A 552 20.34 -14.65 28.39
C VAL A 552 19.26 -14.44 29.44
N PRO A 553 19.59 -14.30 30.71
CA PRO A 553 18.62 -14.04 31.77
C PRO A 553 17.87 -12.71 31.53
N ALA A 554 16.60 -12.65 32.01
CA ALA A 554 15.84 -11.40 31.97
C ALA A 554 16.56 -10.27 32.70
N GLY A 555 16.63 -9.10 32.06
CA GLY A 555 17.28 -7.89 32.61
C GLY A 555 18.80 -7.85 32.46
N SER A 556 19.43 -8.81 31.76
CA SER A 556 20.86 -8.83 31.51
C SER A 556 21.24 -8.35 30.11
N THR A 557 22.49 -7.96 29.93
CA THR A 557 23.03 -7.43 28.67
C THR A 557 23.93 -8.46 27.99
N LEU A 558 23.56 -8.85 26.75
CA LEU A 558 24.35 -9.70 25.87
C LEU A 558 25.06 -8.87 24.81
N GLY A 559 26.38 -8.90 24.76
CA GLY A 559 27.18 -8.43 23.63
C GLY A 559 27.37 -9.55 22.60
N ILE A 560 27.24 -9.26 21.31
CA ILE A 560 27.55 -10.22 20.23
C ILE A 560 28.69 -9.66 19.38
N VAL A 561 29.79 -10.44 19.29
CA VAL A 561 30.98 -10.07 18.53
C VAL A 561 31.43 -11.19 17.61
N GLY A 562 32.16 -10.85 16.57
CA GLY A 562 32.73 -11.79 15.62
C GLY A 562 33.12 -11.12 14.31
N ARG A 563 33.83 -11.83 13.46
CA ARG A 563 34.23 -11.31 12.13
C ARG A 563 33.02 -11.06 11.24
N SER A 564 33.20 -10.28 10.17
CA SER A 564 32.15 -10.11 9.17
C SER A 564 31.72 -11.49 8.62
N GLY A 565 30.41 -11.71 8.47
CA GLY A 565 29.87 -13.01 8.03
C GLY A 565 29.81 -14.09 9.12
N SER A 566 30.14 -13.82 10.38
CA SER A 566 30.11 -14.83 11.47
C SER A 566 28.69 -15.19 11.95
N GLY A 567 27.62 -14.55 11.47
CA GLY A 567 26.23 -14.85 11.85
C GLY A 567 25.59 -13.89 12.86
N LYS A 568 26.26 -12.80 13.27
CA LYS A 568 25.72 -11.81 14.24
C LYS A 568 24.34 -11.26 13.88
N SER A 569 24.21 -10.69 12.68
CA SER A 569 22.93 -10.14 12.22
C SER A 569 21.88 -11.24 11.98
N THR A 570 22.30 -12.48 11.76
CA THR A 570 21.38 -13.62 11.66
C THR A 570 20.73 -13.91 13.00
N VAL A 571 21.47 -13.85 14.11
CA VAL A 571 20.91 -14.01 15.47
C VAL A 571 19.87 -12.95 15.75
N THR A 572 20.16 -11.67 15.47
CA THR A 572 19.18 -10.57 15.68
C THR A 572 17.96 -10.71 14.79
N ARG A 573 18.10 -11.17 13.53
CA ARG A 573 16.98 -11.43 12.60
C ARG A 573 16.07 -12.55 13.05
N LEU A 574 16.62 -13.65 13.56
CA LEU A 574 15.84 -14.75 14.14
C LEU A 574 15.05 -14.27 15.37
N LEU A 575 15.68 -13.48 16.25
CA LEU A 575 15.03 -12.93 17.44
C LEU A 575 13.88 -11.97 17.10
N GLN A 576 13.98 -11.21 15.99
CA GLN A 576 12.93 -10.33 15.49
C GLN A 576 11.83 -11.08 14.73
N GLY A 577 11.96 -12.40 14.55
CA GLY A 577 11.05 -13.22 13.77
C GLY A 577 11.03 -12.86 12.28
N ILE A 578 12.10 -12.28 11.74
CA ILE A 578 12.24 -11.98 10.31
C ILE A 578 12.36 -13.27 9.51
N ASN A 579 13.24 -14.18 9.97
CA ASN A 579 13.41 -15.52 9.41
C ASN A 579 12.88 -16.54 10.40
N ARG A 580 11.93 -17.38 10.00
CA ARG A 580 11.28 -18.37 10.88
C ARG A 580 11.57 -19.83 10.49
N ASP A 581 12.21 -20.06 9.34
CA ASP A 581 12.54 -21.38 8.81
C ASP A 581 13.91 -21.88 9.34
N TYR A 582 14.03 -21.98 10.67
CA TYR A 582 15.22 -22.47 11.35
C TYR A 582 14.97 -23.82 12.03
N LYS A 583 16.03 -24.62 12.23
CA LYS A 583 16.03 -25.84 13.04
C LYS A 583 16.37 -25.49 14.49
N GLY A 584 15.90 -26.28 15.45
CA GLY A 584 16.06 -26.00 16.88
C GLY A 584 14.95 -25.07 17.40
N PHE A 585 15.19 -24.38 18.53
CA PHE A 585 14.22 -23.52 19.18
C PHE A 585 14.82 -22.17 19.53
N VAL A 586 14.12 -21.11 19.20
CA VAL A 586 14.37 -19.75 19.69
C VAL A 586 13.19 -19.38 20.59
N LYS A 587 13.45 -19.14 21.86
CA LYS A 587 12.42 -18.92 22.89
C LYS A 587 12.62 -17.58 23.57
N ILE A 588 11.51 -16.93 23.90
CA ILE A 588 11.43 -15.81 24.83
C ILE A 588 10.52 -16.23 25.98
N ASP A 589 11.03 -16.18 27.22
CA ASP A 589 10.32 -16.61 28.42
C ASP A 589 9.70 -18.02 28.28
N GLY A 590 10.45 -18.93 27.67
CA GLY A 590 10.02 -20.31 27.42
C GLY A 590 9.09 -20.52 26.22
N ALA A 591 8.50 -19.46 25.64
CA ALA A 591 7.63 -19.55 24.46
C ALA A 591 8.47 -19.56 23.18
N ASP A 592 8.23 -20.53 22.28
CA ASP A 592 8.85 -20.55 20.95
C ASP A 592 8.34 -19.40 20.11
N LEU A 593 9.24 -18.66 19.45
CA LEU A 593 8.88 -17.53 18.60
C LEU A 593 7.97 -17.92 17.43
N ARG A 594 7.96 -19.18 17.02
CA ARG A 594 7.07 -19.68 15.96
C ARG A 594 5.60 -19.74 16.39
N ASP A 595 5.35 -19.86 17.70
CA ASP A 595 3.99 -19.91 18.27
C ASP A 595 3.47 -18.53 18.66
N VAL A 596 4.36 -17.52 18.74
CA VAL A 596 4.02 -16.15 19.10
C VAL A 596 3.46 -15.40 17.89
N ASP A 597 2.40 -14.58 18.11
CA ASP A 597 1.89 -13.63 17.11
C ASP A 597 3.02 -12.66 16.71
N LEU A 598 3.32 -12.62 15.41
CA LEU A 598 4.47 -11.87 14.90
C LEU A 598 4.36 -10.36 15.14
N ARG A 599 3.15 -9.82 15.04
CA ARG A 599 2.92 -8.39 15.31
C ARG A 599 3.13 -8.08 16.78
N HIS A 600 2.59 -8.92 17.67
CA HIS A 600 2.78 -8.79 19.11
C HIS A 600 4.26 -8.88 19.46
N LEU A 601 4.99 -9.86 18.92
CA LEU A 601 6.44 -9.98 19.11
C LEU A 601 7.15 -8.67 18.74
N ARG A 602 6.96 -8.16 17.51
CA ARG A 602 7.64 -6.96 17.03
C ARG A 602 7.25 -5.69 17.77
N GLN A 603 6.03 -5.61 18.28
CA GLN A 603 5.58 -4.48 19.11
C GLN A 603 6.20 -4.51 20.52
N SER A 604 6.50 -5.70 21.01
CA SER A 604 7.12 -5.91 22.34
C SER A 604 8.64 -5.72 22.35
N LEU A 605 9.27 -5.74 21.16
CA LEU A 605 10.71 -5.51 21.01
C LEU A 605 11.01 -4.04 20.71
N GLY A 606 12.06 -3.50 21.30
CA GLY A 606 12.72 -2.29 20.82
C GLY A 606 13.88 -2.68 19.88
N VAL A 607 13.88 -2.16 18.66
CA VAL A 607 14.92 -2.52 17.69
C VAL A 607 15.52 -1.27 17.08
N VAL A 608 16.84 -1.17 17.11
CA VAL A 608 17.63 -0.19 16.36
C VAL A 608 18.42 -0.95 15.31
N LEU A 609 18.12 -0.68 14.04
CA LEU A 609 18.77 -1.33 12.90
C LEU A 609 20.09 -0.61 12.56
N GLN A 610 20.93 -1.28 11.79
CA GLN A 610 22.20 -0.71 11.27
C GLN A 610 21.92 0.50 10.37
N GLU A 611 20.95 0.36 9.45
CA GLU A 611 20.46 1.48 8.62
C GLU A 611 19.15 2.02 9.19
N ASN A 612 19.18 3.22 9.73
CA ASN A 612 18.03 3.85 10.35
C ASN A 612 17.29 4.75 9.37
N PHE A 613 16.14 4.28 8.89
CA PHE A 613 15.24 5.04 8.03
C PHE A 613 14.27 5.90 8.86
N LEU A 614 14.17 7.18 8.48
CA LEU A 614 13.19 8.13 9.04
C LEU A 614 12.16 8.45 7.95
N PHE A 615 10.90 8.43 8.32
CA PHE A 615 9.79 8.76 7.41
C PHE A 615 9.62 10.28 7.31
N ARG A 616 9.07 10.74 6.18
CA ARG A 616 8.63 12.13 6.05
C ARG A 616 7.59 12.44 7.13
N GLY A 617 7.77 13.57 7.82
CA GLY A 617 6.91 13.99 8.93
C GLY A 617 7.69 14.71 10.01
N SER A 618 7.05 15.03 11.14
CA SER A 618 7.73 15.67 12.25
C SER A 618 8.70 14.69 12.97
N ILE A 619 9.65 15.24 13.72
CA ILE A 619 10.50 14.45 14.63
C ILE A 619 9.62 13.68 15.61
N ARG A 620 8.61 14.34 16.19
CA ARG A 620 7.64 13.71 17.08
C ARG A 620 7.00 12.48 16.43
N ASP A 621 6.46 12.62 15.20
CA ASP A 621 5.79 11.53 14.51
C ASP A 621 6.73 10.36 14.23
N ASN A 622 8.00 10.66 13.93
CA ASN A 622 9.03 9.65 13.74
C ASN A 622 9.38 8.90 15.02
N ILE A 623 9.42 9.58 16.18
CA ILE A 623 9.68 8.93 17.48
C ILE A 623 8.46 8.08 17.90
N ILE A 624 7.24 8.63 17.81
CA ILE A 624 6.00 7.94 18.18
C ILE A 624 5.73 6.77 17.22
N ALA A 625 6.13 6.88 15.95
CA ALA A 625 6.00 5.84 14.92
C ALA A 625 4.57 5.26 14.81
N GLY A 626 3.55 6.12 14.92
CA GLY A 626 2.14 5.73 14.80
C GLY A 626 1.60 4.84 15.92
N ARG A 627 2.30 4.70 17.04
CA ARG A 627 1.82 3.92 18.21
C ARG A 627 0.69 4.68 18.90
N PRO A 628 -0.46 4.03 19.13
CA PRO A 628 -1.61 4.71 19.74
C PRO A 628 -1.35 5.04 21.21
N GLY A 629 -1.86 6.19 21.66
CA GLY A 629 -1.84 6.61 23.06
C GLY A 629 -0.56 7.25 23.55
N LEU A 630 0.48 7.34 22.73
CA LEU A 630 1.73 8.05 23.07
C LEU A 630 1.59 9.55 22.80
N THR A 631 2.14 10.36 23.68
CA THR A 631 2.05 11.82 23.67
C THR A 631 3.42 12.46 23.35
N LEU A 632 3.43 13.80 23.28
CA LEU A 632 4.66 14.56 23.14
C LEU A 632 5.58 14.37 24.37
N SER A 633 5.02 14.26 25.57
CA SER A 633 5.80 14.03 26.80
C SER A 633 6.55 12.70 26.77
N ASP A 634 5.94 11.63 26.23
CA ASP A 634 6.59 10.35 26.03
C ASP A 634 7.73 10.45 25.00
N ALA A 635 7.51 11.20 23.92
CA ALA A 635 8.53 11.44 22.90
C ALA A 635 9.73 12.24 23.47
N VAL A 636 9.48 13.26 24.30
CA VAL A 636 10.53 14.05 24.99
C VAL A 636 11.31 13.13 25.93
N TYR A 637 10.64 12.31 26.73
CA TYR A 637 11.30 11.37 27.63
C TYR A 637 12.19 10.37 26.88
N ALA A 638 11.67 9.78 25.81
CA ALA A 638 12.45 8.86 24.97
C ALA A 638 13.65 9.55 24.30
N ALA A 639 13.46 10.79 23.82
CA ALA A 639 14.53 11.58 23.23
C ALA A 639 15.63 11.92 24.25
N ARG A 640 15.25 12.23 25.49
CA ARG A 640 16.19 12.48 26.60
C ARG A 640 17.04 11.25 26.93
N LEU A 641 16.43 10.07 27.03
CA LEU A 641 17.16 8.82 27.23
C LEU A 641 18.13 8.52 26.08
N ALA A 642 17.73 8.82 24.85
CA ALA A 642 18.57 8.61 23.66
C ALA A 642 19.63 9.72 23.45
N GLY A 643 19.70 10.74 24.31
CA GLY A 643 20.57 11.91 24.14
C GLY A 643 20.22 12.76 22.91
N ALA A 644 18.95 12.73 22.50
CA ALA A 644 18.47 13.46 21.32
C ALA A 644 17.83 14.81 21.67
N GLU A 645 17.38 15.01 22.90
CA GLU A 645 16.65 16.22 23.35
C GLU A 645 17.43 17.50 23.04
N GLU A 646 18.69 17.54 23.38
CA GLU A 646 19.55 18.75 23.23
C GLU A 646 19.60 19.27 21.78
N PHE A 647 19.84 18.40 20.81
CA PHE A 647 19.87 18.85 19.42
C PHE A 647 18.49 19.17 18.87
N ILE A 648 17.41 18.48 19.34
CA ILE A 648 16.03 18.77 18.94
C ILE A 648 15.61 20.15 19.41
N GLU A 649 15.95 20.53 20.66
CA GLU A 649 15.65 21.86 21.22
C GLU A 649 16.39 23.00 20.49
N ARG A 650 17.55 22.73 19.92
CA ARG A 650 18.29 23.70 19.10
C ARG A 650 17.69 23.91 17.71
N MET A 651 16.77 23.05 17.29
CA MET A 651 16.09 23.19 15.99
C MET A 651 14.97 24.25 16.07
N PRO A 652 14.73 25.03 15.00
CA PRO A 652 13.76 26.13 15.01
C PRO A 652 12.35 25.74 15.46
N ASN A 653 11.91 24.52 15.13
CA ASN A 653 10.58 24.01 15.44
C ASN A 653 10.61 22.87 16.49
N GLY A 654 11.76 22.61 17.15
CA GLY A 654 11.87 21.55 18.14
C GLY A 654 11.37 20.20 17.63
N PHE A 655 10.50 19.53 18.38
CA PHE A 655 9.89 18.24 18.02
C PHE A 655 8.96 18.30 16.80
N GLU A 656 8.46 19.46 16.42
CA GLU A 656 7.65 19.68 15.21
C GLU A 656 8.51 19.94 13.96
N THR A 657 9.85 19.90 14.07
CA THR A 657 10.75 20.02 12.92
C THR A 657 10.46 18.91 11.92
N TYR A 658 10.22 19.30 10.66
CA TYR A 658 9.88 18.40 9.59
C TYR A 658 11.11 17.70 9.02
N ILE A 659 11.05 16.38 8.92
CA ILE A 659 12.07 15.52 8.32
C ILE A 659 11.71 15.31 6.86
N GLU A 660 12.63 15.65 5.95
CA GLU A 660 12.50 15.43 4.52
C GLU A 660 12.86 13.99 4.11
N GLU A 661 12.51 13.63 2.88
CA GLU A 661 12.87 12.32 2.33
C GLU A 661 14.40 12.14 2.27
N GLY A 662 14.88 10.99 2.77
CA GLY A 662 16.31 10.72 2.88
C GLY A 662 17.00 11.48 4.04
N SER A 663 16.27 12.31 4.78
CA SER A 663 16.75 13.05 5.97
C SER A 663 18.01 13.89 5.72
N PRO A 664 18.10 14.69 4.63
CA PRO A 664 19.29 15.48 4.33
C PRO A 664 19.58 16.55 5.38
N ASN A 665 18.55 16.96 6.14
CA ASN A 665 18.61 17.95 7.19
C ASN A 665 19.11 17.41 8.55
N LEU A 666 19.49 16.13 8.63
CA LEU A 666 19.98 15.48 9.84
C LEU A 666 21.34 14.82 9.61
N SER A 667 22.25 14.94 10.60
CA SER A 667 23.50 14.18 10.59
C SER A 667 23.25 12.68 10.83
N GLY A 668 24.23 11.82 10.50
CA GLY A 668 24.15 10.38 10.77
C GLY A 668 23.88 10.09 12.25
N GLY A 669 24.60 10.76 13.14
CA GLY A 669 24.45 10.62 14.59
C GLY A 669 23.08 11.10 15.10
N GLN A 670 22.52 12.19 14.54
CA GLN A 670 21.18 12.66 14.89
C GLN A 670 20.12 11.65 14.47
N ARG A 671 20.19 11.09 13.23
CA ARG A 671 19.28 10.03 12.77
C ARG A 671 19.33 8.81 13.70
N GLN A 672 20.52 8.43 14.12
CA GLN A 672 20.70 7.25 14.99
C GLN A 672 20.12 7.47 16.38
N ARG A 673 20.32 8.65 16.99
CA ARG A 673 19.71 8.99 18.30
C ARG A 673 18.18 9.04 18.21
N LEU A 674 17.61 9.52 17.10
CA LEU A 674 16.16 9.45 16.87
C LEU A 674 15.65 7.99 16.72
N ALA A 675 16.43 7.12 16.10
CA ALA A 675 16.08 5.69 16.00
C ALA A 675 16.12 5.00 17.36
N ILE A 676 17.10 5.36 18.21
CA ILE A 676 17.15 4.87 19.60
C ILE A 676 15.92 5.37 20.38
N ALA A 677 15.57 6.65 20.28
CA ALA A 677 14.37 7.21 20.91
C ALA A 677 13.10 6.47 20.46
N ARG A 678 12.97 6.18 19.15
CA ARG A 678 11.87 5.38 18.56
C ARG A 678 11.80 3.97 19.14
N ALA A 679 12.94 3.33 19.38
CA ALA A 679 12.99 1.99 19.97
C ALA A 679 12.59 2.01 21.46
N LEU A 680 12.96 3.06 22.18
CA LEU A 680 12.74 3.20 23.62
C LEU A 680 11.33 3.67 24.00
N ILE A 681 10.64 4.41 23.14
CA ILE A 681 9.33 5.03 23.47
C ILE A 681 8.27 4.02 23.89
N ALA A 682 8.36 2.78 23.42
CA ALA A 682 7.46 1.70 23.81
C ALA A 682 7.81 1.07 25.16
N ASP A 683 8.89 1.48 25.81
CA ASP A 683 9.43 0.87 27.02
C ASP A 683 9.52 -0.67 26.92
N PRO A 684 10.24 -1.18 25.88
CA PRO A 684 10.30 -2.60 25.63
C PRO A 684 11.11 -3.32 26.72
N ARG A 685 10.72 -4.57 27.04
CA ARG A 685 11.50 -5.43 27.94
C ARG A 685 12.74 -6.01 27.27
N ILE A 686 12.74 -6.12 25.96
CA ILE A 686 13.89 -6.60 25.18
C ILE A 686 14.27 -5.50 24.18
N LEU A 687 15.54 -5.08 24.20
CA LEU A 687 16.09 -4.08 23.30
C LEU A 687 17.23 -4.70 22.47
N ILE A 688 17.12 -4.59 21.15
CA ILE A 688 18.12 -5.07 20.20
C ILE A 688 18.79 -3.84 19.55
N LEU A 689 20.10 -3.73 19.72
CA LEU A 689 20.93 -2.68 19.16
C LEU A 689 21.88 -3.29 18.13
N ASP A 690 21.54 -3.21 16.83
CA ASP A 690 22.39 -3.74 15.76
C ASP A 690 23.25 -2.60 15.19
N GLU A 691 24.55 -2.58 15.58
CA GLU A 691 25.54 -1.55 15.20
C GLU A 691 25.08 -0.11 15.49
N ALA A 692 24.32 0.06 16.58
CA ALA A 692 23.67 1.32 16.94
C ALA A 692 24.63 2.49 17.26
N THR A 693 25.93 2.28 17.34
CA THR A 693 26.93 3.32 17.58
C THR A 693 27.88 3.55 16.40
N SER A 694 27.75 2.78 15.31
CA SER A 694 28.72 2.79 14.20
C SER A 694 28.80 4.10 13.43
N ALA A 695 27.69 4.83 13.33
CA ALA A 695 27.57 6.10 12.62
C ALA A 695 27.69 7.35 13.52
N LEU A 696 27.99 7.15 14.82
CA LEU A 696 28.15 8.23 15.78
C LEU A 696 29.57 8.80 15.72
N ASP A 697 29.67 10.12 15.84
CA ASP A 697 30.89 10.81 16.21
C ASP A 697 31.27 10.50 17.67
N PRO A 698 32.53 10.63 18.08
CA PRO A 698 32.98 10.24 19.43
C PRO A 698 32.22 10.93 20.56
N GLU A 699 31.81 12.18 20.40
CA GLU A 699 31.03 12.91 21.39
C GLU A 699 29.63 12.36 21.55
N SER A 700 28.92 12.13 20.43
CA SER A 700 27.59 11.50 20.40
C SER A 700 27.64 10.06 20.92
N GLU A 701 28.70 9.29 20.61
CA GLU A 701 28.91 7.94 21.13
C GLU A 701 29.07 7.94 22.65
N ALA A 702 29.84 8.85 23.19
CA ALA A 702 30.02 9.00 24.63
C ALA A 702 28.69 9.27 25.35
N VAL A 703 27.84 10.15 24.79
CA VAL A 703 26.51 10.46 25.34
C VAL A 703 25.61 9.24 25.33
N VAL A 704 25.56 8.50 24.22
CA VAL A 704 24.74 7.28 24.11
C VAL A 704 25.28 6.20 25.05
N THR A 705 26.61 6.00 25.13
CA THR A 705 27.25 5.00 25.99
C THR A 705 27.01 5.33 27.47
N ALA A 706 27.12 6.57 27.89
CA ALA A 706 26.78 6.97 29.25
C ALA A 706 25.31 6.74 29.62
N ASN A 707 24.43 6.82 28.66
CA ASN A 707 23.01 6.51 28.87
C ASN A 707 22.68 5.01 28.75
N LEU A 708 23.59 4.16 28.22
CA LEU A 708 23.31 2.72 28.03
C LEU A 708 22.97 2.02 29.35
N GLU A 709 23.63 2.33 30.46
CA GLU A 709 23.33 1.77 31.78
C GLU A 709 21.90 2.13 32.23
N ARG A 710 21.47 3.38 31.99
CA ARG A 710 20.12 3.84 32.30
C ARG A 710 19.09 3.18 31.39
N ILE A 711 19.44 2.98 30.12
CA ILE A 711 18.60 2.30 29.12
C ILE A 711 18.48 0.82 29.46
N ALA A 712 19.55 0.18 29.91
CA ALA A 712 19.60 -1.24 30.29
C ALA A 712 18.78 -1.55 31.55
N SER A 713 18.61 -0.58 32.46
CA SER A 713 17.92 -0.81 33.73
C SER A 713 16.53 -1.42 33.53
N GLY A 714 16.34 -2.65 34.03
CA GLY A 714 15.08 -3.42 33.94
C GLY A 714 14.74 -3.97 32.56
N ARG A 715 15.70 -4.04 31.63
CA ARG A 715 15.53 -4.55 30.26
C ARG A 715 16.62 -5.56 29.92
N THR A 716 16.27 -6.55 29.10
CA THR A 716 17.25 -7.42 28.46
C THR A 716 17.76 -6.73 27.19
N MET A 717 19.07 -6.59 27.07
CA MET A 717 19.69 -5.93 25.92
C MET A 717 20.53 -6.90 25.11
N VAL A 718 20.39 -6.85 23.79
CA VAL A 718 21.24 -7.57 22.83
C VAL A 718 21.97 -6.51 22.00
N ILE A 719 23.27 -6.40 22.18
CA ILE A 719 24.12 -5.40 21.51
C ILE A 719 25.03 -6.10 20.51
N VAL A 720 24.81 -5.85 19.23
CA VAL A 720 25.77 -6.24 18.18
C VAL A 720 26.64 -5.05 17.87
N SER A 721 27.93 -5.20 18.05
CA SER A 721 28.88 -4.12 17.78
C SER A 721 30.16 -4.65 17.16
N HIS A 722 30.69 -3.86 16.23
CA HIS A 722 32.04 -4.02 15.74
C HIS A 722 33.06 -3.33 16.66
N ARG A 723 32.62 -2.42 17.53
CA ARG A 723 33.47 -1.72 18.52
C ARG A 723 33.39 -2.45 19.85
N LEU A 724 34.48 -3.11 20.22
CA LEU A 724 34.55 -3.89 21.46
C LEU A 724 34.45 -3.03 22.72
N SER A 725 34.86 -1.76 22.64
CA SER A 725 34.73 -0.79 23.76
C SER A 725 33.27 -0.67 24.25
N SER A 726 32.30 -0.75 23.37
CA SER A 726 30.89 -0.68 23.75
C SER A 726 30.34 -1.94 24.41
N LEU A 727 31.10 -3.06 24.37
CA LEU A 727 30.70 -4.35 24.92
C LEU A 727 31.36 -4.68 26.25
N VAL A 728 32.32 -3.87 26.70
CA VAL A 728 33.09 -4.15 27.93
C VAL A 728 32.18 -4.27 29.17
N GLY A 729 31.10 -3.46 29.22
CA GLY A 729 30.14 -3.46 30.32
C GLY A 729 29.01 -4.52 30.20
N CYS A 730 29.04 -5.40 29.21
CA CYS A 730 28.03 -6.44 29.06
C CYS A 730 28.22 -7.58 30.08
N ASP A 731 27.10 -8.11 30.62
CA ASP A 731 27.11 -9.25 31.53
C ASP A 731 27.67 -10.52 30.87
N GLN A 732 27.39 -10.67 29.57
CA GLN A 732 27.88 -11.75 28.74
C GLN A 732 28.25 -11.23 27.36
N ILE A 733 29.32 -11.78 26.78
CA ILE A 733 29.73 -11.50 25.41
C ILE A 733 29.81 -12.83 24.66
N LEU A 734 29.00 -12.98 23.63
CA LEU A 734 28.96 -14.13 22.73
C LEU A 734 29.92 -13.91 21.55
N VAL A 735 30.93 -14.75 21.44
CA VAL A 735 31.89 -14.70 20.33
C VAL A 735 31.48 -15.69 19.25
N LEU A 736 31.14 -15.19 18.07
CA LEU A 736 30.73 -15.99 16.91
C LEU A 736 31.86 -16.04 15.87
N ASP A 737 32.09 -17.20 15.30
CA ASP A 737 32.94 -17.41 14.14
C ASP A 737 32.36 -18.48 13.24
N GLN A 738 32.23 -18.18 11.93
CA GLN A 738 31.70 -19.09 10.91
C GLN A 738 30.35 -19.76 11.31
N GLY A 739 29.44 -19.02 11.92
CA GLY A 739 28.11 -19.49 12.33
C GLY A 739 28.11 -20.34 13.61
N LYS A 740 29.22 -20.48 14.32
CA LYS A 740 29.35 -21.24 15.56
C LYS A 740 29.71 -20.34 16.73
N ILE A 741 29.29 -20.75 17.93
CA ILE A 741 29.75 -20.13 19.18
C ILE A 741 31.18 -20.63 19.48
N VAL A 742 32.10 -19.68 19.59
CA VAL A 742 33.47 -19.98 19.98
C VAL A 742 33.60 -19.95 21.51
N ASP A 743 33.03 -18.88 22.12
CA ASP A 743 33.04 -18.69 23.56
C ASP A 743 31.94 -17.76 24.00
N CYS A 744 31.55 -17.82 25.29
CA CYS A 744 30.57 -16.92 25.88
C CYS A 744 30.98 -16.65 27.34
N ALA A 745 31.37 -15.42 27.64
CA ALA A 745 31.79 -15.02 29.00
C ALA A 745 31.84 -13.50 29.13
N THR A 746 32.22 -12.97 30.27
CA THR A 746 32.50 -11.53 30.49
C THR A 746 33.76 -11.08 29.75
N HIS A 747 33.91 -9.78 29.53
CA HIS A 747 35.07 -9.19 28.85
C HIS A 747 36.42 -9.69 29.39
N ASN A 748 36.62 -9.62 30.70
CA ASN A 748 37.90 -9.96 31.32
C ASN A 748 38.29 -11.42 31.06
N VAL A 749 37.32 -12.36 31.16
CA VAL A 749 37.54 -13.78 30.93
C VAL A 749 37.85 -14.05 29.45
N LEU A 750 37.16 -13.37 28.52
CA LEU A 750 37.37 -13.55 27.09
C LEU A 750 38.74 -13.04 26.62
N VAL A 751 39.22 -11.94 27.17
CA VAL A 751 40.55 -11.39 26.85
C VAL A 751 41.64 -12.40 27.21
N GLU A 752 41.46 -13.14 28.31
CA GLU A 752 42.42 -14.13 28.77
C GLU A 752 42.28 -15.46 28.01
N ARG A 753 41.06 -15.93 27.78
CA ARG A 753 40.78 -17.30 27.33
C ARG A 753 40.57 -17.40 25.82
N CYS A 754 39.85 -16.44 25.21
CA CYS A 754 39.45 -16.55 23.82
C CYS A 754 40.44 -15.86 22.87
N THR A 755 41.15 -16.66 22.06
CA THR A 755 42.17 -16.14 21.13
C THR A 755 41.57 -15.19 20.09
N ILE A 756 40.37 -15.50 19.55
CA ILE A 756 39.70 -14.65 18.55
C ILE A 756 39.31 -13.30 19.16
N TYR A 757 38.72 -13.29 20.36
CA TYR A 757 38.33 -12.10 21.06
C TYR A 757 39.53 -11.20 21.36
N ARG A 758 40.63 -11.79 21.87
CA ARG A 758 41.89 -11.11 22.16
C ARG A 758 42.53 -10.51 20.92
N GLN A 759 42.48 -11.21 19.76
CA GLN A 759 42.99 -10.69 18.51
C GLN A 759 42.16 -9.46 18.06
N LEU A 760 40.82 -9.53 18.12
CA LEU A 760 39.94 -8.43 17.77
C LEU A 760 40.15 -7.23 18.70
N TRP A 761 40.28 -7.47 20.01
CA TRP A 761 40.57 -6.46 21.01
C TRP A 761 41.91 -5.74 20.75
N ASN A 762 42.99 -6.49 20.57
CA ASN A 762 44.31 -5.93 20.29
C ASN A 762 44.36 -5.18 18.93
N GLN A 763 43.62 -5.62 17.93
CA GLN A 763 43.53 -4.89 16.66
C GLN A 763 42.86 -3.54 16.80
N GLN A 764 41.84 -3.41 17.64
CA GLN A 764 41.13 -2.16 17.85
C GLN A 764 41.92 -1.18 18.77
N ASN A 765 42.68 -1.71 19.72
CA ASN A 765 43.42 -0.91 20.70
C ASN A 765 44.90 -0.67 20.34
N ARG A 766 45.37 -1.15 19.17
CA ARG A 766 46.76 -0.92 18.71
C ARG A 766 47.16 0.54 18.63
N HIS A 767 46.24 1.48 18.58
CA HIS A 767 46.50 2.90 18.51
C HIS A 767 46.55 3.56 19.90
N VAL A 768 46.22 2.84 20.99
CA VAL A 768 46.18 3.37 22.37
C VAL A 768 47.45 3.05 23.14
N GLU A 769 48.24 2.03 22.72
CA GLU A 769 49.56 1.80 23.35
C GLU A 769 50.58 2.81 22.79
N PRO A 770 51.17 3.63 23.65
CA PRO A 770 52.27 4.49 23.24
C PRO A 770 53.44 3.59 22.82
N THR A 771 53.93 3.79 21.63
CA THR A 771 55.11 3.16 21.05
C THR A 771 56.30 3.34 21.99
N ARG A 772 56.50 2.44 22.93
CA ARG A 772 57.79 2.23 23.65
C ARG A 772 58.63 1.29 22.82
N GLN A 773 59.32 1.83 21.85
CA GLN A 773 60.62 1.32 21.37
C GLN A 773 61.29 2.42 20.54
N SER A 774 62.01 3.29 21.21
CA SER A 774 63.06 4.10 20.60
C SER A 774 64.14 3.15 20.08
N VAL A 775 64.10 2.77 18.84
CA VAL A 775 65.30 2.25 18.18
C VAL A 775 66.17 3.46 17.88
N THR A 776 67.13 3.70 18.71
CA THR A 776 68.24 4.59 18.39
C THR A 776 69.02 4.04 17.17
N PRO A 777 69.17 4.80 16.07
CA PRO A 777 70.03 4.35 14.99
C PRO A 777 71.48 4.54 15.48
N LYS A 778 72.23 3.45 15.55
CA LYS A 778 73.71 3.49 15.65
C LYS A 778 74.24 4.16 14.36
N LEU A 779 74.77 5.35 14.51
CA LEU A 779 75.64 6.00 13.54
C LEU A 779 76.91 5.12 13.36
N VAL A 780 77.01 4.44 12.22
CA VAL A 780 78.27 3.82 11.75
C VAL A 780 79.03 4.92 11.11
N THR A 781 80.04 5.46 11.81
CA THR A 781 81.10 6.26 11.26
C THR A 781 82.06 5.34 10.51
N GLY A 782 81.96 5.27 9.20
CA GLY A 782 82.91 4.61 8.29
C GLY A 782 83.74 5.67 7.57
N GLY A 783 85.03 5.68 7.85
CA GLY A 783 86.00 6.66 7.40
C GLY A 783 86.20 6.76 5.90
N ALA A 784 86.62 7.94 5.52
CA ALA A 784 87.09 8.32 4.22
C ALA A 784 88.31 7.51 3.80
N ASN A 785 88.36 7.17 2.53
CA ASN A 785 89.63 7.24 1.74
C ASN A 785 89.26 7.24 0.24
N ALA A 786 89.70 8.41 -0.31
CA ALA A 786 89.82 8.56 -1.81
C ALA A 786 91.14 7.81 -2.28
N PRO A 787 91.46 7.62 -3.58
CA PRO A 787 91.58 8.72 -4.55
C PRO A 787 90.50 8.69 -5.65
#